data_26789c372cfab6d9922df9ea97290fb8
#
_entry.id   26789c372cfab6d9922df9ea97290fb8
#
_cell.length_a   1.000
_cell.length_b   1.000
_cell.length_c   1.000
_cell.angle_alpha   90.00
_cell.angle_beta   90.00
_cell.angle_gamma   90.00
#
_symmetry.space_group_name_H-M   'P 1'
#
loop_
_entity.id
_entity.type
_entity.pdbx_description
1 polymer ?
#
loop_
_entity_poly.entity_id
_entity_poly.type
_entity_poly.pdbx_seq_one_letter_code
_entity_poly.pdbx_strand_id
1 'polypeptide(L)'
;MRIFRILVLFALVSGSGTSALAQDFGAGSAPTIEQIIIRFQGATNVSEQIVRANMQVREGSELSEVLIDRDIRSLYRTSLFEFIEVKRETLPSGRVNLVFELTPRYRVLTVIFDGNDRIRDRRLEKEISTKANLVLDERQVKEDSEKIREYYQKVGFNRISIYYEIDRDRSTGFGTVTFKISEGAKVRVSSVDFTGNDHVKARKLRKQMETKKWWFWSWLLGTGRFKDHEFEDDLEKLRDYYREEGYLDVRIPPEQIRYDYPTPERLEITIHVDEGRQYRIGTIDVTGATKVPGELLKFALKQKPGDVFVPSKLDEDAAEIEKFYGRGGHLDARVTLLRVPNLQTGDIDLEYIIDEGDPYDVESIRIEGNTKSKSIIILRELVLGPGEIFDTTRMEISKLRLENTRFFDDVNITPESTNIPGRRNLKVAVREGRTGNLTFGAGFSSLERAVIFAELTQSNFDIFNRRSFFQGDGQKFRLRLQLGDQSSEIVMSFEEPWLFEKQLATGFTLFRTTSDFNSAIYNEIRTGGEVYMRKRLFELVNGQLSYSYQVVDIGNISPSAPAVVQALAGERSISKVGFTLERDTRNKIVNTTAGNRVELRFDVAGGIFGGDSDYYRMEFRGAQFYPLFEFQQQVLAIILRGGVVDSYGDSTGVPFYEKFFLGGPYTLRGFEYREVGPKDSLSNEPIGGNTYGMLTLEYTIDIVSPVRFAIFYDAGFVNDGAFDFNPARYNDNFGVGLGLFVAGAPLRLDFGIPLTSDDVNDKGNQFNFSFGTRF
;
A
#
# COMPACT_ATOMS: atom_id res chain seq x y z
N MET A 1 -1.20 5.34 31.23
CA MET A 1 -1.71 6.40 32.11
C MET A 1 -1.83 5.83 33.52
N ARG A 2 -0.80 5.91 34.31
CA ARG A 2 -0.83 5.61 35.77
C ARG A 2 0.00 6.67 36.50
N ILE A 3 -0.73 7.49 37.23
CA ILE A 3 -0.23 8.58 38.05
C ILE A 3 0.25 7.97 39.38
N PHE A 4 1.53 8.14 39.69
CA PHE A 4 2.04 7.85 41.02
C PHE A 4 1.91 9.10 41.89
N ARG A 5 1.06 9.05 42.90
CA ARG A 5 0.98 10.02 43.99
C ARG A 5 1.99 9.64 45.05
N ILE A 6 2.91 10.54 45.34
CA ILE A 6 3.75 10.48 46.54
C ILE A 6 3.05 11.28 47.63
N LEU A 7 2.71 10.58 48.69
CA LEU A 7 2.18 11.14 49.92
C LEU A 7 3.35 11.65 50.80
N VAL A 8 3.37 12.96 51.10
CA VAL A 8 4.23 13.52 52.11
C VAL A 8 3.46 13.58 53.42
N LEU A 9 3.92 12.83 54.42
CA LEU A 9 3.37 12.82 55.76
C LEU A 9 3.97 14.03 56.52
N PHE A 10 3.13 15.00 56.90
CA PHE A 10 3.47 16.01 57.90
C PHE A 10 3.07 15.48 59.28
N ALA A 11 4.05 15.29 60.18
CA ALA A 11 3.81 15.06 61.58
C ALA A 11 3.81 16.42 62.31
N LEU A 12 2.64 16.80 62.80
CA LEU A 12 2.47 17.89 63.75
C LEU A 12 2.83 17.37 65.16
N VAL A 13 3.87 17.95 65.76
CA VAL A 13 4.09 17.87 67.20
C VAL A 13 3.82 19.24 67.78
N SER A 14 2.74 19.33 68.53
CA SER A 14 2.43 20.46 69.42
C SER A 14 3.18 20.31 70.69
N GLY A 15 3.99 21.31 71.05
CA GLY A 15 4.68 21.44 72.34
C GLY A 15 4.81 22.90 72.75
N SER A 16 4.13 23.19 73.82
CA SER A 16 3.96 24.48 74.51
C SER A 16 5.22 25.16 74.96
N GLY A 17 5.22 26.43 74.75
CA GLY A 17 5.76 27.58 75.49
C GLY A 17 7.01 27.50 76.34
N THR A 18 7.93 28.41 76.01
CA THR A 18 8.57 29.31 76.99
C THR A 18 9.22 30.50 76.27
N SER A 19 8.89 31.67 76.71
CA SER A 19 9.49 32.95 76.35
C SER A 19 10.97 32.96 76.75
N ALA A 20 11.88 33.26 75.81
CA ALA A 20 13.23 33.69 76.14
C ALA A 20 13.75 34.65 75.05
N LEU A 21 13.87 35.91 75.45
CA LEU A 21 14.85 36.94 75.05
C LEU A 21 15.36 36.91 73.62
N ALA A 22 14.87 37.87 72.84
CA ALA A 22 15.48 38.33 71.63
C ALA A 22 16.91 38.85 71.96
N GLN A 23 17.92 38.09 71.54
CA GLN A 23 19.26 38.64 71.32
C GLN A 23 19.31 39.06 69.84
N ASP A 24 19.54 40.34 69.68
CA ASP A 24 19.87 41.05 68.46
C ASP A 24 21.15 40.45 67.84
N PHE A 25 21.02 39.54 66.89
CA PHE A 25 22.15 39.17 66.06
C PHE A 25 22.23 40.20 64.94
N GLY A 26 23.22 41.10 65.10
CA GLY A 26 23.58 42.06 64.08
C GLY A 26 23.61 41.41 62.66
N ALA A 27 23.00 42.08 61.73
CA ALA A 27 23.08 41.75 60.33
C ALA A 27 24.54 41.85 59.83
N GLY A 28 25.31 40.76 60.08
CA GLY A 28 26.58 40.58 59.41
C GLY A 28 26.29 40.42 57.92
N SER A 29 26.77 41.33 57.09
CA SER A 29 26.71 41.19 55.62
C SER A 29 27.22 39.79 55.23
N ALA A 30 26.45 39.05 54.39
CA ALA A 30 26.88 37.74 53.93
C ALA A 30 28.33 37.82 53.38
N PRO A 31 29.18 36.84 53.69
CA PRO A 31 30.59 36.92 53.30
C PRO A 31 30.66 37.03 51.76
N THR A 32 31.57 37.85 51.25
CA THR A 32 31.79 38.05 49.81
C THR A 32 32.67 36.94 49.28
N ILE A 33 32.33 36.43 48.08
CA ILE A 33 33.12 35.43 47.40
C ILE A 33 34.37 36.08 46.84
N GLU A 34 35.53 35.60 47.26
CA GLU A 34 36.84 36.09 46.80
C GLU A 34 37.15 35.46 45.45
N GLN A 35 37.06 34.12 45.35
CA GLN A 35 37.42 33.37 44.16
C GLN A 35 36.56 32.12 43.98
N ILE A 36 36.25 31.77 42.75
CA ILE A 36 35.59 30.52 42.36
C ILE A 36 36.63 29.59 41.76
N ILE A 37 36.96 28.51 42.46
CA ILE A 37 37.96 27.53 42.07
C ILE A 37 37.22 26.29 41.54
N ILE A 38 37.49 25.92 40.31
CA ILE A 38 36.94 24.71 39.70
C ILE A 38 38.03 23.64 39.71
N ARG A 39 37.75 22.52 40.39
CA ARG A 39 38.63 21.35 40.43
C ARG A 39 37.94 20.15 39.82
N PHE A 40 38.53 19.57 38.82
CA PHE A 40 38.03 18.32 38.28
C PHE A 40 38.64 17.14 39.01
N GLN A 41 37.78 16.23 39.49
CA GLN A 41 38.20 14.96 40.06
C GLN A 41 38.19 13.91 38.98
N GLY A 42 39.35 13.51 38.47
CA GLY A 42 39.53 12.61 37.34
C GLY A 42 39.87 13.35 36.04
N ALA A 43 39.45 12.79 34.94
CA ALA A 43 39.79 13.31 33.61
C ALA A 43 39.03 14.57 33.23
N THR A 44 39.71 15.49 32.58
CA THR A 44 39.16 16.79 32.14
C THR A 44 38.62 16.70 30.69
N ASN A 45 37.53 15.98 30.50
CA ASN A 45 36.84 15.96 29.18
C ASN A 45 35.80 17.10 29.02
N VAL A 46 35.71 17.98 30.02
CA VAL A 46 34.86 19.17 30.04
C VAL A 46 35.73 20.40 30.33
N SER A 47 35.58 21.46 29.54
CA SER A 47 36.35 22.70 29.77
C SER A 47 35.76 23.51 30.92
N GLU A 48 36.63 24.20 31.68
CA GLU A 48 36.23 25.13 32.75
C GLU A 48 35.26 26.22 32.23
N GLN A 49 35.43 26.66 30.98
CA GLN A 49 34.54 27.64 30.35
C GLN A 49 33.09 27.18 30.27
N ILE A 50 32.86 25.89 30.00
CA ILE A 50 31.49 25.30 29.96
C ILE A 50 30.89 25.31 31.37
N VAL A 51 31.69 25.03 32.40
CA VAL A 51 31.23 25.08 33.79
C VAL A 51 30.82 26.50 34.13
N ARG A 52 31.72 27.48 33.93
CA ARG A 52 31.47 28.90 34.22
C ARG A 52 30.28 29.48 33.44
N ALA A 53 30.05 29.03 32.20
CA ALA A 53 28.92 29.46 31.37
C ALA A 53 27.56 29.01 31.93
N ASN A 54 27.54 27.94 32.73
CA ASN A 54 26.33 27.39 33.36
C ASN A 54 26.15 27.82 34.82
N MET A 55 26.99 28.72 35.33
CA MET A 55 26.95 29.23 36.69
C MET A 55 26.49 30.69 36.70
N GLN A 56 25.70 31.03 37.70
CA GLN A 56 25.23 32.42 37.98
C GLN A 56 26.06 33.09 39.05
N VAL A 57 26.62 32.32 39.96
CA VAL A 57 27.53 32.83 41.01
C VAL A 57 28.75 33.50 40.38
N ARG A 58 29.15 34.68 40.88
CA ARG A 58 30.27 35.46 40.38
C ARG A 58 31.24 35.80 41.52
N GLU A 59 32.51 35.92 41.19
CA GLU A 59 33.53 36.47 42.09
C GLU A 59 33.17 37.92 42.46
N GLY A 60 33.34 38.30 43.73
CA GLY A 60 32.93 39.61 44.24
C GLY A 60 31.46 39.73 44.64
N SER A 61 30.61 38.75 44.41
CA SER A 61 29.19 38.75 44.85
C SER A 61 29.06 38.24 46.30
N GLU A 62 27.95 38.56 46.95
CA GLU A 62 27.62 38.00 48.25
C GLU A 62 27.35 36.49 48.16
N LEU A 63 27.74 35.74 49.15
CA LEU A 63 27.52 34.32 49.22
C LEU A 63 26.03 34.02 49.39
N SER A 64 25.45 33.36 48.41
CA SER A 64 24.04 32.93 48.40
C SER A 64 23.93 31.42 48.18
N GLU A 65 23.44 30.70 49.18
CA GLU A 65 23.21 29.25 49.08
C GLU A 65 22.19 28.89 48.01
N VAL A 66 21.19 29.75 47.80
CA VAL A 66 20.15 29.57 46.79
C VAL A 66 20.76 29.63 45.38
N LEU A 67 21.72 30.53 45.14
CA LEU A 67 22.40 30.61 43.85
C LEU A 67 23.35 29.42 43.64
N ILE A 68 24.07 28.99 44.68
CA ILE A 68 24.91 27.78 44.60
C ILE A 68 24.08 26.55 44.30
N ASP A 69 22.96 26.33 44.98
CA ASP A 69 22.06 25.19 44.69
C ASP A 69 21.49 25.25 43.27
N ARG A 70 21.16 26.46 42.80
CA ARG A 70 20.70 26.66 41.40
C ARG A 70 21.82 26.32 40.41
N ASP A 71 23.04 26.72 40.67
CA ASP A 71 24.19 26.41 39.81
C ASP A 71 24.50 24.91 39.81
N ILE A 72 24.45 24.24 40.97
CA ILE A 72 24.58 22.78 41.05
C ILE A 72 23.51 22.10 40.21
N ARG A 73 22.25 22.53 40.32
CA ARG A 73 21.16 21.98 39.49
C ARG A 73 21.35 22.30 38.01
N SER A 74 21.84 23.48 37.66
CA SER A 74 22.15 23.85 36.27
C SER A 74 23.24 22.95 35.70
N LEU A 75 24.31 22.73 36.43
CA LEU A 75 25.39 21.84 36.02
C LEU A 75 24.93 20.38 35.89
N TYR A 76 24.10 19.86 36.81
CA TYR A 76 23.51 18.52 36.65
C TYR A 76 22.60 18.41 35.43
N ARG A 77 21.86 19.45 35.08
CA ARG A 77 21.02 19.49 33.85
C ARG A 77 21.82 19.35 32.56
N THR A 78 23.11 19.71 32.58
CA THR A 78 23.99 19.49 31.42
C THR A 78 24.30 18.03 31.18
N SER A 79 24.01 17.14 32.14
CA SER A 79 24.33 15.70 32.15
C SER A 79 25.83 15.38 32.02
N LEU A 80 26.70 16.38 32.13
CA LEU A 80 28.15 16.22 31.94
C LEU A 80 28.87 15.71 33.20
N PHE A 81 28.24 15.81 34.37
CA PHE A 81 28.85 15.49 35.66
C PHE A 81 28.14 14.32 36.32
N GLU A 82 28.92 13.43 36.92
CA GLU A 82 28.44 12.33 37.74
C GLU A 82 28.24 12.81 39.20
N PHE A 83 29.18 13.59 39.70
CA PHE A 83 29.13 14.14 41.05
C PHE A 83 29.61 15.59 41.07
N ILE A 84 28.94 16.41 41.87
CA ILE A 84 29.25 17.84 42.09
C ILE A 84 29.24 18.09 43.55
N GLU A 85 30.39 18.49 44.11
CA GLU A 85 30.54 18.91 45.51
C GLU A 85 31.03 20.35 45.56
N VAL A 86 30.45 21.17 46.44
CA VAL A 86 30.87 22.57 46.61
C VAL A 86 31.39 22.74 48.05
N LYS A 87 32.68 23.04 48.14
CA LYS A 87 33.37 23.32 49.45
C LYS A 87 33.55 24.80 49.62
N ARG A 88 33.53 25.23 50.88
CA ARG A 88 33.79 26.63 51.31
C ARG A 88 35.09 26.67 52.02
N GLU A 89 35.99 27.51 51.57
CA GLU A 89 37.25 27.81 52.29
C GLU A 89 37.19 29.24 52.73
N THR A 90 37.02 29.46 54.07
CA THR A 90 36.98 30.80 54.68
C THR A 90 38.40 31.35 54.86
N LEU A 91 38.66 32.48 54.27
CA LEU A 91 39.95 33.16 54.35
C LEU A 91 40.09 34.00 55.61
N PRO A 92 41.31 34.29 56.06
CA PRO A 92 41.56 35.18 57.25
C PRO A 92 40.95 36.57 57.03
N SER A 93 40.69 37.02 55.85
CA SER A 93 40.00 38.25 55.44
C SER A 93 38.54 38.30 55.76
N GLY A 94 37.89 37.17 56.17
CA GLY A 94 36.45 37.02 56.30
C GLY A 94 35.72 36.75 54.94
N ARG A 95 36.45 36.72 53.84
CA ARG A 95 35.90 36.32 52.49
C ARG A 95 35.96 34.83 52.36
N VAL A 96 35.20 34.30 51.31
CA VAL A 96 35.07 32.87 51.12
C VAL A 96 35.48 32.49 49.70
N ASN A 97 36.36 31.50 49.56
CA ASN A 97 36.56 30.82 48.29
C ASN A 97 35.55 29.69 48.16
N LEU A 98 34.93 29.61 46.97
CA LEU A 98 34.05 28.48 46.59
C LEU A 98 34.84 27.51 45.72
N VAL A 99 34.99 26.29 46.19
CA VAL A 99 35.66 25.23 45.45
C VAL A 99 34.61 24.26 44.91
N PHE A 100 34.41 24.29 43.62
CA PHE A 100 33.54 23.32 42.91
C PHE A 100 34.39 22.11 42.53
N GLU A 101 34.18 20.99 43.23
CA GLU A 101 34.79 19.71 42.89
C GLU A 101 33.83 18.94 41.99
N LEU A 102 34.22 18.75 40.75
CA LEU A 102 33.39 18.22 39.71
C LEU A 102 33.96 16.90 39.22
N THR A 103 33.16 15.83 39.21
CA THR A 103 33.52 14.55 38.63
C THR A 103 32.81 14.43 37.27
N PRO A 104 33.52 14.62 36.15
CA PRO A 104 32.92 14.49 34.82
C PRO A 104 32.49 13.07 34.52
N ARG A 105 31.38 12.93 33.81
CA ARG A 105 30.99 11.64 33.27
C ARG A 105 31.88 11.26 32.08
N TYR A 106 32.12 9.98 31.94
CA TYR A 106 32.81 9.48 30.74
C TYR A 106 32.01 9.78 29.49
N ARG A 107 32.72 10.04 28.38
CA ARG A 107 32.15 10.21 27.04
C ARG A 107 32.62 9.08 26.14
N VAL A 108 31.81 8.71 25.18
CA VAL A 108 32.15 7.68 24.20
C VAL A 108 33.22 8.19 23.25
N LEU A 109 34.39 7.56 23.21
CA LEU A 109 35.45 7.84 22.24
C LEU A 109 35.08 7.25 20.90
N THR A 110 34.78 5.95 20.89
CA THR A 110 34.42 5.21 19.71
C THR A 110 33.57 4.00 20.10
N VAL A 111 32.80 3.51 19.13
CA VAL A 111 32.09 2.24 19.23
C VAL A 111 32.72 1.26 18.24
N ILE A 112 33.11 0.09 18.73
CA ILE A 112 33.75 -0.97 17.94
C ILE A 112 32.81 -2.18 17.91
N PHE A 113 32.67 -2.77 16.73
CA PHE A 113 32.00 -4.06 16.55
C PHE A 113 33.09 -5.09 16.22
N ASP A 114 33.07 -6.21 16.94
CA ASP A 114 34.05 -7.28 16.80
C ASP A 114 33.35 -8.61 16.61
N GLY A 115 33.68 -9.35 15.56
CA GLY A 115 33.07 -10.64 15.21
C GLY A 115 31.81 -10.58 14.34
N ASN A 116 31.50 -9.40 13.77
CA ASN A 116 30.36 -9.20 12.85
C ASN A 116 30.75 -9.45 11.37
N ASP A 117 31.20 -10.63 11.06
CA ASP A 117 31.75 -10.99 9.75
C ASP A 117 30.72 -10.90 8.60
N ARG A 118 29.45 -11.07 8.88
CA ARG A 118 28.36 -11.12 7.88
C ARG A 118 27.62 -9.78 7.74
N ILE A 119 27.62 -8.95 8.77
CA ILE A 119 26.91 -7.66 8.78
C ILE A 119 27.94 -6.54 8.99
N ARG A 120 27.97 -5.57 8.08
CA ARG A 120 28.92 -4.46 8.10
C ARG A 120 28.62 -3.51 9.27
N ASP A 121 29.65 -2.94 9.89
CA ASP A 121 29.58 -1.96 10.98
C ASP A 121 28.60 -0.83 10.70
N ARG A 122 28.66 -0.23 9.52
CA ARG A 122 27.77 0.86 9.10
C ARG A 122 26.27 0.51 9.22
N ARG A 123 25.93 -0.78 9.14
CA ARG A 123 24.53 -1.23 9.33
C ARG A 123 24.19 -1.29 10.80
N LEU A 124 25.09 -1.83 11.62
CA LEU A 124 24.90 -1.94 13.08
C LEU A 124 24.88 -0.56 13.74
N GLU A 125 25.73 0.38 13.29
CA GLU A 125 25.72 1.76 13.73
C GLU A 125 24.36 2.48 13.61
N LYS A 126 23.51 2.05 12.67
CA LYS A 126 22.17 2.61 12.49
C LYS A 126 21.17 2.09 13.52
N GLU A 127 21.40 0.92 14.06
CA GLU A 127 20.51 0.28 15.03
C GLU A 127 20.78 0.74 16.46
N ILE A 128 21.97 1.30 16.75
CA ILE A 128 22.38 1.74 18.09
C ILE A 128 22.18 3.23 18.31
N SER A 129 21.96 3.59 19.55
CA SER A 129 21.85 4.98 20.02
C SER A 129 23.16 5.53 20.57
N THR A 130 24.05 4.68 21.06
CA THR A 130 25.39 5.02 21.55
C THR A 130 26.29 5.47 20.41
N LYS A 131 26.80 6.72 20.48
CA LYS A 131 27.65 7.31 19.42
C LYS A 131 28.83 8.05 20.01
N ALA A 132 29.90 8.21 19.26
CA ALA A 132 31.06 8.99 19.64
C ALA A 132 30.66 10.39 20.09
N ASN A 133 31.37 10.89 21.09
CA ASN A 133 31.20 12.17 21.76
C ASN A 133 29.91 12.34 22.61
N LEU A 134 29.04 11.34 22.71
CA LEU A 134 27.93 11.35 23.67
C LEU A 134 28.41 10.90 25.06
N VAL A 135 27.61 11.19 26.08
CA VAL A 135 27.84 10.69 27.44
C VAL A 135 27.73 9.17 27.44
N LEU A 136 28.68 8.50 28.08
CA LEU A 136 28.70 7.07 28.21
C LEU A 136 27.65 6.62 29.23
N ASP A 137 26.56 6.02 28.78
CA ASP A 137 25.52 5.44 29.62
C ASP A 137 25.49 3.92 29.40
N GLU A 138 25.84 3.18 30.45
CA GLU A 138 25.91 1.73 30.40
C GLU A 138 24.53 1.07 30.19
N ARG A 139 23.45 1.74 30.66
CA ARG A 139 22.08 1.29 30.38
C ARG A 139 21.78 1.34 28.87
N GLN A 140 22.16 2.47 28.26
CA GLN A 140 21.99 2.63 26.80
C GLN A 140 22.81 1.63 26.00
N VAL A 141 24.06 1.34 26.44
CA VAL A 141 24.89 0.31 25.78
C VAL A 141 24.26 -1.07 25.90
N LYS A 142 23.64 -1.40 27.03
CA LYS A 142 22.90 -2.65 27.20
C LYS A 142 21.68 -2.71 26.28
N GLU A 143 20.88 -1.65 26.22
CA GLU A 143 19.73 -1.56 25.30
C GLU A 143 20.18 -1.70 23.86
N ASP A 144 21.29 -1.09 23.48
CA ASP A 144 21.84 -1.20 22.13
C ASP A 144 22.33 -2.62 21.82
N SER A 145 22.87 -3.36 22.81
CA SER A 145 23.22 -4.77 22.61
C SER A 145 21.98 -5.63 22.32
N GLU A 146 20.84 -5.34 22.95
CA GLU A 146 19.57 -6.03 22.65
C GLU A 146 19.05 -5.66 21.25
N LYS A 147 19.10 -4.40 20.85
CA LYS A 147 18.71 -3.96 19.50
C LYS A 147 19.55 -4.65 18.41
N ILE A 148 20.87 -4.77 18.64
CA ILE A 148 21.74 -5.52 17.74
C ILE A 148 21.29 -6.98 17.68
N ARG A 149 20.98 -7.61 18.83
CA ARG A 149 20.50 -8.99 18.89
C ARG A 149 19.20 -9.15 18.10
N GLU A 150 18.20 -8.30 18.32
CA GLU A 150 16.93 -8.29 17.60
C GLU A 150 17.15 -8.15 16.09
N TYR A 151 18.05 -7.23 15.69
CA TYR A 151 18.38 -7.07 14.29
C TYR A 151 18.95 -8.34 13.66
N TYR A 152 19.90 -9.02 14.34
CA TYR A 152 20.47 -10.27 13.86
C TYR A 152 19.43 -11.38 13.81
N GLN A 153 18.56 -11.52 14.80
CA GLN A 153 17.44 -12.47 14.79
C GLN A 153 16.51 -12.23 13.62
N LYS A 154 16.15 -10.96 13.37
CA LYS A 154 15.32 -10.56 12.22
C LYS A 154 15.93 -10.96 10.86
N VAL A 155 17.23 -11.03 10.75
CA VAL A 155 17.92 -11.48 9.51
C VAL A 155 18.29 -12.96 9.52
N GLY A 156 17.85 -13.72 10.54
CA GLY A 156 17.91 -15.18 10.61
C GLY A 156 19.09 -15.78 11.38
N PHE A 157 19.77 -15.00 12.24
CA PHE A 157 20.83 -15.47 13.12
C PHE A 157 20.31 -15.70 14.56
N ASN A 158 19.56 -16.76 14.79
CA ASN A 158 18.88 -17.00 16.06
C ASN A 158 19.82 -17.43 17.21
N ARG A 159 21.02 -17.91 16.88
CA ARG A 159 22.05 -18.31 17.84
C ARG A 159 23.09 -17.25 18.08
N ILE A 160 22.74 -15.99 17.89
CA ILE A 160 23.62 -14.85 18.15
C ILE A 160 23.91 -14.72 19.64
N SER A 161 25.17 -14.47 19.97
CA SER A 161 25.61 -14.08 21.29
C SER A 161 26.32 -12.73 21.22
N ILE A 162 25.91 -11.79 22.05
CA ILE A 162 26.47 -10.43 22.08
C ILE A 162 26.86 -10.09 23.51
N TYR A 163 28.10 -9.68 23.65
CA TYR A 163 28.64 -9.11 24.88
C TYR A 163 29.13 -7.71 24.58
N TYR A 164 29.11 -6.84 25.55
CA TYR A 164 29.74 -5.54 25.42
C TYR A 164 30.84 -5.38 26.49
N GLU A 165 31.89 -4.70 26.12
CA GLU A 165 32.97 -4.30 27.01
C GLU A 165 33.12 -2.78 26.94
N ILE A 166 33.34 -2.17 28.09
CA ILE A 166 33.55 -0.72 28.18
C ILE A 166 34.95 -0.50 28.81
N ASP A 167 35.85 -0.06 27.98
CA ASP A 167 37.18 0.35 28.44
C ASP A 167 37.18 1.85 28.76
N ARG A 168 37.41 2.21 30.02
CA ARG A 168 37.36 3.59 30.51
C ARG A 168 38.79 4.09 30.78
N ASP A 169 39.22 5.05 29.99
CA ASP A 169 40.48 5.74 30.21
C ASP A 169 40.28 6.87 31.22
N ARG A 170 40.87 6.67 32.42
CA ARG A 170 40.78 7.64 33.51
C ARG A 170 41.57 8.93 33.23
N SER A 171 42.54 8.89 32.32
CA SER A 171 43.37 10.03 32.00
C SER A 171 42.69 11.03 31.08
N THR A 172 41.94 10.51 30.11
CA THR A 172 41.25 11.33 29.10
C THR A 172 39.76 11.55 29.39
N GLY A 173 39.14 10.70 30.24
CA GLY A 173 37.69 10.73 30.52
C GLY A 173 36.82 10.22 29.38
N PHE A 174 37.41 9.47 28.47
CA PHE A 174 36.69 8.79 27.41
C PHE A 174 36.60 7.28 27.66
N GLY A 175 35.60 6.69 27.09
CA GLY A 175 35.42 5.22 27.11
C GLY A 175 35.20 4.67 25.71
N THR A 176 35.85 3.58 25.40
CA THR A 176 35.61 2.80 24.21
C THR A 176 34.58 1.72 24.51
N VAL A 177 33.52 1.65 23.69
CA VAL A 177 32.49 0.62 23.78
C VAL A 177 32.76 -0.41 22.70
N THR A 178 33.01 -1.66 23.08
CA THR A 178 33.21 -2.78 22.13
C THR A 178 32.06 -3.78 22.25
N PHE A 179 31.31 -3.96 21.19
CA PHE A 179 30.31 -5.03 21.08
C PHE A 179 30.99 -6.27 20.48
N LYS A 180 31.17 -7.32 21.30
CA LYS A 180 31.68 -8.61 20.85
C LYS A 180 30.53 -9.48 20.39
N ILE A 181 30.53 -9.81 19.13
CA ILE A 181 29.43 -10.48 18.42
C ILE A 181 29.89 -11.85 18.00
N SER A 182 29.14 -12.88 18.37
CA SER A 182 29.30 -14.22 17.85
C SER A 182 28.04 -14.56 17.03
N GLU A 183 28.14 -14.39 15.70
CA GLU A 183 26.97 -14.43 14.82
C GLU A 183 26.29 -15.81 14.74
N GLY A 184 27.04 -16.89 14.91
CA GLY A 184 26.52 -18.23 14.69
C GLY A 184 26.15 -18.51 13.23
N ALA A 185 25.49 -19.62 12.99
CA ALA A 185 25.01 -19.99 11.65
C ALA A 185 23.61 -19.44 11.37
N LYS A 186 23.35 -19.04 10.12
CA LYS A 186 21.98 -18.75 9.66
C LYS A 186 21.15 -20.03 9.64
N VAL A 187 20.08 -20.04 10.40
CA VAL A 187 19.20 -21.21 10.50
C VAL A 187 18.14 -21.17 9.39
N ARG A 188 18.07 -22.26 8.60
CA ARG A 188 17.04 -22.46 7.56
C ARG A 188 16.07 -23.52 8.03
N VAL A 189 14.78 -23.27 7.83
CA VAL A 189 13.74 -24.26 8.14
C VAL A 189 13.78 -25.38 7.09
N SER A 190 14.12 -26.60 7.53
CA SER A 190 14.18 -27.79 6.67
C SER A 190 12.81 -28.46 6.56
N SER A 191 12.09 -28.59 7.67
CA SER A 191 10.70 -29.08 7.69
C SER A 191 9.93 -28.43 8.85
N VAL A 192 8.60 -28.41 8.69
CA VAL A 192 7.63 -28.16 9.77
C VAL A 192 6.64 -29.30 9.74
N ASP A 193 6.68 -30.13 10.76
CA ASP A 193 5.85 -31.30 10.88
C ASP A 193 4.95 -31.22 12.12
N PHE A 194 3.85 -31.98 12.09
CA PHE A 194 2.82 -31.94 13.11
C PHE A 194 2.59 -33.35 13.65
N THR A 195 2.27 -33.45 14.93
CA THR A 195 1.86 -34.66 15.60
C THR A 195 0.60 -34.40 16.42
N GLY A 196 -0.27 -35.41 16.59
CA GLY A 196 -1.54 -35.27 17.30
C GLY A 196 -2.64 -34.55 16.51
N ASN A 197 -2.39 -34.21 15.24
CA ASN A 197 -3.33 -33.59 14.32
C ASN A 197 -4.14 -34.64 13.54
N ASP A 198 -4.95 -35.41 14.24
CA ASP A 198 -5.64 -36.58 13.69
C ASP A 198 -6.78 -36.21 12.71
N HIS A 199 -7.44 -35.09 12.93
CA HIS A 199 -8.59 -34.65 12.14
C HIS A 199 -8.20 -33.58 11.10
N VAL A 200 -7.22 -32.73 11.39
CA VAL A 200 -6.78 -31.67 10.48
C VAL A 200 -5.47 -32.05 9.79
N LYS A 201 -5.48 -32.08 8.46
CA LYS A 201 -4.30 -32.48 7.68
C LYS A 201 -3.16 -31.47 7.86
N ALA A 202 -1.94 -31.95 8.10
CA ALA A 202 -0.73 -31.12 8.24
C ALA A 202 -0.50 -30.13 7.08
N ARG A 203 -0.96 -30.44 5.85
CA ARG A 203 -0.91 -29.51 4.72
C ARG A 203 -1.76 -28.25 4.93
N LYS A 204 -2.95 -28.38 5.56
CA LYS A 204 -3.81 -27.24 5.89
C LYS A 204 -3.16 -26.35 6.94
N LEU A 205 -2.57 -26.96 7.97
CA LEU A 205 -1.85 -26.26 9.05
C LEU A 205 -0.65 -25.49 8.52
N ARG A 206 0.20 -26.12 7.70
CA ARG A 206 1.35 -25.43 7.06
C ARG A 206 0.93 -24.26 6.16
N LYS A 207 -0.29 -24.28 5.63
CA LYS A 207 -0.80 -23.13 4.82
C LYS A 207 -1.05 -21.89 5.68
N GLN A 208 -1.43 -22.06 6.93
CA GLN A 208 -1.72 -20.96 7.86
C GLN A 208 -0.45 -20.27 8.37
N MET A 209 0.70 -20.95 8.33
CA MET A 209 1.96 -20.46 8.86
C MET A 209 2.70 -19.57 7.84
N GLU A 210 3.38 -18.56 8.35
CA GLU A 210 4.37 -17.77 7.60
C GLU A 210 5.73 -18.46 7.59
N THR A 211 6.08 -19.22 8.64
CA THR A 211 7.28 -20.05 8.74
C THR A 211 7.18 -21.20 7.74
N LYS A 212 7.89 -21.07 6.61
CA LYS A 212 7.87 -22.05 5.51
C LYS A 212 9.22 -22.75 5.36
N LYS A 213 9.18 -23.97 4.81
CA LYS A 213 10.39 -24.69 4.41
C LYS A 213 11.22 -23.88 3.42
N TRP A 214 12.54 -23.87 3.61
CA TRP A 214 13.47 -23.28 2.67
C TRP A 214 13.49 -24.07 1.35
N TRP A 215 13.48 -23.35 0.21
CA TRP A 215 13.58 -23.91 -1.12
C TRP A 215 14.42 -22.99 -2.04
N PHE A 216 14.70 -23.41 -3.26
CA PHE A 216 15.66 -22.74 -4.15
C PHE A 216 15.44 -21.21 -4.29
N TRP A 217 14.19 -20.74 -4.42
CA TRP A 217 13.88 -19.32 -4.54
C TRP A 217 13.81 -18.55 -3.20
N SER A 218 13.94 -19.22 -2.09
CA SER A 218 13.88 -18.60 -0.77
C SER A 218 14.95 -17.52 -0.54
N TRP A 219 16.08 -17.60 -1.25
CA TRP A 219 17.13 -16.58 -1.17
C TRP A 219 16.68 -15.23 -1.76
N LEU A 220 15.86 -15.24 -2.83
CA LEU A 220 15.30 -14.04 -3.46
C LEU A 220 14.13 -13.49 -2.66
N LEU A 221 13.36 -14.34 -2.02
CA LEU A 221 12.08 -14.05 -1.38
C LEU A 221 12.20 -13.77 0.11
N GLY A 222 13.37 -14.02 0.69
CA GLY A 222 13.59 -13.88 2.13
C GLY A 222 12.83 -14.89 3.01
N THR A 223 12.19 -15.92 2.40
CA THR A 223 11.43 -16.98 3.10
C THR A 223 12.33 -18.14 3.55
N GLY A 224 11.78 -19.06 4.35
CA GLY A 224 12.48 -20.28 4.77
C GLY A 224 13.59 -20.06 5.81
N ARG A 225 13.63 -18.88 6.44
CA ARG A 225 14.46 -18.58 7.61
C ARG A 225 13.60 -18.64 8.85
N PHE A 226 14.15 -19.17 9.92
CA PHE A 226 13.44 -19.19 11.19
C PHE A 226 13.53 -17.83 11.87
N LYS A 227 12.39 -17.31 12.32
CA LYS A 227 12.26 -16.08 13.08
C LYS A 227 11.30 -16.37 14.24
N ASP A 228 11.79 -16.22 15.47
CA ASP A 228 11.03 -16.56 16.68
C ASP A 228 9.68 -15.84 16.75
N HIS A 229 9.65 -14.53 16.50
CA HIS A 229 8.43 -13.74 16.54
C HIS A 229 7.37 -14.21 15.50
N GLU A 230 7.78 -14.45 14.24
CA GLU A 230 6.86 -14.96 13.21
C GLU A 230 6.32 -16.35 13.57
N PHE A 231 7.14 -17.15 14.25
CA PHE A 231 6.73 -18.48 14.67
C PHE A 231 5.74 -18.45 15.85
N GLU A 232 5.89 -17.53 16.79
CA GLU A 232 4.91 -17.29 17.86
C GLU A 232 3.55 -16.86 17.29
N ASP A 233 3.55 -15.93 16.31
CA ASP A 233 2.33 -15.52 15.60
C ASP A 233 1.72 -16.72 14.84
N ASP A 234 2.56 -17.60 14.26
CA ASP A 234 2.08 -18.78 13.57
C ASP A 234 1.37 -19.75 14.52
N LEU A 235 1.85 -19.90 15.77
CA LEU A 235 1.17 -20.74 16.76
C LEU A 235 -0.22 -20.19 17.12
N GLU A 236 -0.39 -18.86 17.22
CA GLU A 236 -1.72 -18.26 17.42
C GLU A 236 -2.62 -18.47 16.21
N LYS A 237 -2.11 -18.26 14.98
CA LYS A 237 -2.85 -18.55 13.75
C LYS A 237 -3.32 -20.00 13.67
N LEU A 238 -2.50 -20.94 14.14
CA LEU A 238 -2.88 -22.36 14.20
C LEU A 238 -4.02 -22.60 15.21
N ARG A 239 -3.93 -22.00 16.41
CA ARG A 239 -5.01 -22.09 17.41
C ARG A 239 -6.31 -21.50 16.88
N ASP A 240 -6.26 -20.32 16.25
CA ASP A 240 -7.43 -19.66 15.68
C ASP A 240 -8.02 -20.50 14.53
N TYR A 241 -7.16 -21.07 13.67
CA TYR A 241 -7.63 -21.98 12.62
C TYR A 241 -8.37 -23.19 13.18
N TYR A 242 -7.86 -23.83 14.25
CA TYR A 242 -8.55 -24.95 14.90
C TYR A 242 -9.87 -24.52 15.56
N ARG A 243 -9.92 -23.32 16.16
CA ARG A 243 -11.16 -22.78 16.71
C ARG A 243 -12.23 -22.56 15.63
N GLU A 244 -11.80 -22.08 14.44
CA GLU A 244 -12.69 -21.94 13.28
C GLU A 244 -13.13 -23.28 12.67
N GLU A 245 -12.38 -24.36 12.89
CA GLU A 245 -12.80 -25.74 12.54
C GLU A 245 -13.60 -26.41 13.69
N GLY A 246 -13.94 -25.67 14.76
CA GLY A 246 -14.78 -26.12 15.89
C GLY A 246 -14.05 -26.74 17.06
N TYR A 247 -12.73 -26.75 17.07
CA TYR A 247 -11.91 -27.29 18.16
C TYR A 247 -11.55 -26.21 19.17
N LEU A 248 -12.48 -25.87 20.07
CA LEU A 248 -12.31 -24.75 21.00
C LEU A 248 -11.26 -25.00 22.08
N ASP A 249 -11.07 -26.25 22.46
CA ASP A 249 -10.13 -26.67 23.51
C ASP A 249 -8.73 -26.98 22.99
N VAL A 250 -8.44 -26.62 21.74
CA VAL A 250 -7.13 -26.89 21.12
C VAL A 250 -5.98 -26.31 21.96
N ARG A 251 -4.97 -27.13 22.19
CA ARG A 251 -3.75 -26.75 22.89
C ARG A 251 -2.53 -27.06 22.05
N ILE A 252 -1.62 -26.13 22.03
CA ILE A 252 -0.29 -26.29 21.43
C ILE A 252 0.71 -25.92 22.55
N PRO A 253 1.11 -26.90 23.37
CA PRO A 253 2.00 -26.64 24.50
C PRO A 253 3.41 -26.30 23.99
N PRO A 254 3.98 -25.15 24.38
CA PRO A 254 5.33 -24.76 23.95
C PRO A 254 6.40 -25.81 24.31
N GLU A 255 6.21 -26.54 25.42
CA GLU A 255 7.12 -27.56 25.90
C GLU A 255 7.16 -28.82 25.00
N GLN A 256 6.14 -28.98 24.15
CA GLN A 256 6.02 -30.13 23.25
C GLN A 256 6.40 -29.77 21.81
N ILE A 257 6.91 -28.55 21.59
CA ILE A 257 7.51 -28.16 20.32
C ILE A 257 8.96 -28.60 20.33
N ARG A 258 9.32 -29.47 19.39
CA ARG A 258 10.68 -29.95 19.23
C ARG A 258 11.41 -29.21 18.14
N TYR A 259 12.63 -28.80 18.46
CA TYR A 259 13.54 -28.12 17.56
C TYR A 259 14.75 -29.00 17.34
N ASP A 260 14.78 -29.73 16.25
CA ASP A 260 15.88 -30.63 15.89
C ASP A 260 16.81 -29.93 14.89
N TYR A 261 18.12 -30.01 15.14
CA TYR A 261 19.15 -29.42 14.32
C TYR A 261 20.04 -30.49 13.71
N PRO A 262 19.67 -31.13 12.57
CA PRO A 262 20.50 -32.10 11.90
C PRO A 262 21.88 -31.55 11.51
N THR A 263 21.94 -30.26 11.22
CA THR A 263 23.16 -29.46 11.05
C THR A 263 23.01 -28.09 11.69
N PRO A 264 24.10 -27.36 11.99
CA PRO A 264 24.01 -26.06 12.61
C PRO A 264 23.16 -25.03 11.82
N GLU A 265 23.00 -25.26 10.51
CA GLU A 265 22.26 -24.38 9.58
C GLU A 265 20.84 -24.83 9.28
N ARG A 266 20.45 -26.07 9.68
CA ARG A 266 19.14 -26.63 9.35
C ARG A 266 18.33 -26.89 10.61
N LEU A 267 17.09 -26.46 10.59
CA LEU A 267 16.13 -26.62 11.67
C LEU A 267 14.94 -27.44 11.15
N GLU A 268 14.61 -28.46 11.88
CA GLU A 268 13.38 -29.23 11.75
C GLU A 268 12.50 -28.96 12.96
N ILE A 269 11.26 -28.56 12.71
CA ILE A 269 10.33 -28.19 13.77
C ILE A 269 9.23 -29.24 13.79
N THR A 270 8.98 -29.82 14.93
CA THR A 270 7.84 -30.71 15.15
C THR A 270 6.93 -30.11 16.19
N ILE A 271 5.69 -29.81 15.80
CA ILE A 271 4.67 -29.16 16.64
C ILE A 271 3.69 -30.24 17.07
N HIS A 272 3.54 -30.43 18.37
CA HIS A 272 2.50 -31.32 18.91
C HIS A 272 1.22 -30.49 19.14
N VAL A 273 0.10 -30.99 18.61
CA VAL A 273 -1.22 -30.40 18.74
C VAL A 273 -2.11 -31.38 19.52
N ASP A 274 -2.71 -30.91 20.58
CA ASP A 274 -3.83 -31.55 21.23
C ASP A 274 -5.11 -30.89 20.72
N GLU A 275 -5.78 -31.57 19.76
CA GLU A 275 -6.93 -30.96 19.06
C GLU A 275 -8.13 -30.78 19.98
N GLY A 276 -8.24 -31.59 21.03
CA GLY A 276 -9.40 -31.61 21.89
C GLY A 276 -10.65 -32.15 21.18
N ARG A 277 -11.82 -31.72 21.65
CA ARG A 277 -13.12 -32.12 21.10
C ARG A 277 -13.59 -31.12 20.05
N GLN A 278 -14.20 -31.61 18.95
CA GLN A 278 -14.91 -30.76 18.02
C GLN A 278 -16.32 -30.48 18.57
N TYR A 279 -16.64 -29.20 18.75
CA TYR A 279 -17.93 -28.74 19.22
C TYR A 279 -18.90 -28.52 18.07
N ARG A 280 -20.18 -28.83 18.33
CA ARG A 280 -21.28 -28.56 17.41
C ARG A 280 -22.29 -27.64 18.05
N ILE A 281 -23.16 -27.08 17.23
CA ILE A 281 -24.26 -26.25 17.67
C ILE A 281 -25.42 -27.19 18.10
N GLY A 282 -25.88 -27.02 19.34
CA GLY A 282 -27.04 -27.69 19.87
C GLY A 282 -28.32 -27.02 19.39
N THR A 283 -28.99 -26.30 20.28
CA THR A 283 -30.18 -25.49 19.96
C THR A 283 -29.81 -24.05 19.62
N ILE A 284 -30.68 -23.41 18.84
CA ILE A 284 -30.57 -21.97 18.56
C ILE A 284 -31.89 -21.31 18.94
N ASP A 285 -31.84 -20.37 19.88
CA ASP A 285 -32.96 -19.56 20.28
C ASP A 285 -32.74 -18.06 19.98
N VAL A 286 -33.85 -17.38 19.67
CA VAL A 286 -33.86 -15.93 19.39
C VAL A 286 -34.93 -15.32 20.31
N THR A 287 -34.49 -14.43 21.18
CA THR A 287 -35.36 -13.75 22.18
C THR A 287 -35.28 -12.23 22.00
N GLY A 288 -36.29 -11.50 22.50
CA GLY A 288 -36.34 -10.04 22.42
C GLY A 288 -36.81 -9.46 21.08
N ALA A 289 -36.98 -10.27 20.05
CA ALA A 289 -37.54 -9.84 18.77
C ALA A 289 -39.06 -9.66 18.85
N THR A 290 -39.53 -8.42 18.69
CA THR A 290 -40.96 -8.06 18.71
C THR A 290 -41.49 -7.62 17.36
N LYS A 291 -40.64 -7.02 16.52
CA LYS A 291 -41.00 -6.51 15.18
C LYS A 291 -41.01 -7.60 14.13
N VAL A 292 -40.14 -8.59 14.29
CA VAL A 292 -40.02 -9.73 13.38
C VAL A 292 -40.11 -11.03 14.18
N PRO A 293 -40.90 -12.02 13.71
CA PRO A 293 -40.93 -13.31 14.37
C PRO A 293 -39.53 -13.94 14.46
N GLY A 294 -39.12 -14.35 15.67
CA GLY A 294 -37.78 -14.94 15.89
C GLY A 294 -37.49 -16.14 14.98
N GLU A 295 -38.52 -16.91 14.59
CA GLU A 295 -38.36 -18.03 13.64
C GLU A 295 -37.90 -17.61 12.25
N LEU A 296 -38.30 -16.42 11.77
CA LEU A 296 -37.81 -15.88 10.50
C LEU A 296 -36.32 -15.49 10.60
N LEU A 297 -35.92 -14.94 11.74
CA LEU A 297 -34.50 -14.61 12.00
C LEU A 297 -33.67 -15.88 12.10
N LYS A 298 -34.14 -16.93 12.79
CA LYS A 298 -33.48 -18.24 12.85
C LYS A 298 -33.29 -18.84 11.46
N PHE A 299 -34.27 -18.66 10.57
CA PHE A 299 -34.16 -19.17 9.20
C PHE A 299 -33.04 -18.45 8.41
N ALA A 300 -32.81 -17.16 8.66
CA ALA A 300 -31.81 -16.35 7.96
C ALA A 300 -30.36 -16.61 8.43
N LEU A 301 -30.15 -17.19 9.64
CA LEU A 301 -28.83 -17.49 10.16
C LEU A 301 -28.08 -18.46 9.24
N LYS A 302 -26.77 -18.25 9.09
CA LYS A 302 -25.87 -19.13 8.32
C LYS A 302 -25.62 -20.44 9.03
N GLN A 303 -25.48 -20.39 10.35
CA GLN A 303 -25.26 -21.55 11.19
C GLN A 303 -26.60 -22.18 11.63
N LYS A 304 -26.66 -23.52 11.60
CA LYS A 304 -27.86 -24.29 11.96
C LYS A 304 -27.56 -25.29 13.09
N PRO A 305 -28.57 -25.75 13.84
CA PRO A 305 -28.40 -26.85 14.77
C PRO A 305 -27.75 -28.06 14.12
N GLY A 306 -26.72 -28.62 14.76
CA GLY A 306 -25.94 -29.75 14.27
C GLY A 306 -24.69 -29.36 13.44
N ASP A 307 -24.56 -28.12 13.00
CA ASP A 307 -23.37 -27.64 12.32
C ASP A 307 -22.17 -27.60 13.28
N VAL A 308 -20.96 -27.62 12.71
CA VAL A 308 -19.75 -27.37 13.47
C VAL A 308 -19.79 -25.94 14.00
N PHE A 309 -19.43 -25.77 15.27
CA PHE A 309 -19.37 -24.45 15.90
C PHE A 309 -18.22 -23.62 15.30
N VAL A 310 -18.54 -22.57 14.58
CA VAL A 310 -17.56 -21.68 13.92
C VAL A 310 -17.74 -20.25 14.47
N PRO A 311 -16.83 -19.77 15.35
CA PRO A 311 -16.99 -18.48 16.02
C PRO A 311 -17.23 -17.31 15.06
N SER A 312 -16.46 -17.20 13.99
CA SER A 312 -16.57 -16.10 13.01
C SER A 312 -17.95 -16.04 12.33
N LYS A 313 -18.55 -17.18 12.02
CA LYS A 313 -19.89 -17.23 11.42
C LYS A 313 -21.00 -16.81 12.39
N LEU A 314 -20.83 -17.08 13.68
CA LEU A 314 -21.78 -16.64 14.70
C LEU A 314 -21.75 -15.13 14.88
N ASP A 315 -20.56 -14.54 14.86
CA ASP A 315 -20.39 -13.09 14.91
C ASP A 315 -20.94 -12.43 13.62
N GLU A 316 -20.76 -13.08 12.46
CA GLU A 316 -21.41 -12.66 11.20
C GLU A 316 -22.94 -12.74 11.28
N ASP A 317 -23.50 -13.80 11.87
CA ASP A 317 -24.93 -13.96 12.03
C ASP A 317 -25.52 -12.87 12.94
N ALA A 318 -24.85 -12.56 14.05
CA ALA A 318 -25.25 -11.46 14.94
C ALA A 318 -25.21 -10.10 14.21
N ALA A 319 -24.14 -9.83 13.46
CA ALA A 319 -23.99 -8.60 12.67
C ALA A 319 -25.05 -8.48 11.55
N GLU A 320 -25.44 -9.59 10.91
CA GLU A 320 -26.50 -9.57 9.89
C GLU A 320 -27.88 -9.29 10.50
N ILE A 321 -28.14 -9.79 11.71
CA ILE A 321 -29.38 -9.43 12.45
C ILE A 321 -29.37 -7.92 12.77
N GLU A 322 -28.27 -7.38 13.33
CA GLU A 322 -28.14 -5.95 13.62
C GLU A 322 -28.32 -5.10 12.35
N LYS A 323 -27.72 -5.52 11.25
CA LYS A 323 -27.86 -4.86 9.95
C LYS A 323 -29.30 -4.92 9.41
N PHE A 324 -30.00 -6.01 9.63
CA PHE A 324 -31.40 -6.12 9.25
C PHE A 324 -32.26 -5.07 9.98
N TYR A 325 -32.08 -4.93 11.29
CA TYR A 325 -32.77 -3.90 12.07
C TYR A 325 -32.32 -2.49 11.68
N GLY A 326 -31.03 -2.30 11.42
CA GLY A 326 -30.46 -1.04 10.97
C GLY A 326 -31.02 -0.55 9.64
N ARG A 327 -31.41 -1.45 8.71
CA ARG A 327 -32.13 -1.06 7.48
C ARG A 327 -33.51 -0.49 7.77
N GLY A 328 -34.14 -0.91 8.88
CA GLY A 328 -35.41 -0.37 9.37
C GLY A 328 -35.27 0.88 10.21
N GLY A 329 -34.08 1.47 10.32
CA GLY A 329 -33.83 2.68 11.12
C GLY A 329 -33.50 2.43 12.58
N HIS A 330 -33.48 1.18 13.04
CA HIS A 330 -33.14 0.82 14.41
C HIS A 330 -31.63 0.90 14.66
N LEU A 331 -31.13 2.11 14.85
CA LEU A 331 -29.67 2.39 14.94
C LEU A 331 -29.04 1.86 16.23
N ASP A 332 -29.83 1.74 17.28
CA ASP A 332 -29.39 1.31 18.60
C ASP A 332 -29.63 -0.20 18.80
N ALA A 333 -30.10 -0.91 17.75
CA ALA A 333 -30.31 -2.36 17.80
C ALA A 333 -29.01 -3.08 18.15
N ARG A 334 -29.09 -4.00 19.11
CA ARG A 334 -27.97 -4.81 19.58
C ARG A 334 -28.33 -6.27 19.66
N VAL A 335 -27.42 -7.12 19.27
CA VAL A 335 -27.58 -8.58 19.39
C VAL A 335 -26.50 -9.10 20.33
N THR A 336 -26.93 -9.66 21.45
CA THR A 336 -26.06 -10.32 22.41
C THR A 336 -26.15 -11.83 22.20
N LEU A 337 -25.05 -12.47 21.88
CA LEU A 337 -24.97 -13.92 21.73
C LEU A 337 -24.50 -14.57 23.01
N LEU A 338 -25.40 -15.33 23.64
CA LEU A 338 -25.07 -16.23 24.74
C LEU A 338 -24.70 -17.61 24.18
N ARG A 339 -23.60 -18.17 24.68
CA ARG A 339 -23.07 -19.48 24.34
C ARG A 339 -23.13 -20.37 25.59
N VAL A 340 -24.02 -21.32 25.61
CA VAL A 340 -24.25 -22.16 26.78
C VAL A 340 -23.81 -23.60 26.49
N PRO A 341 -22.71 -24.09 27.10
CA PRO A 341 -22.28 -25.47 26.92
C PRO A 341 -23.34 -26.43 27.46
N ASN A 342 -23.82 -27.33 26.63
CA ASN A 342 -24.76 -28.38 27.02
C ASN A 342 -23.97 -29.58 27.58
N LEU A 343 -24.01 -29.74 28.89
CA LEU A 343 -23.26 -30.80 29.58
C LEU A 343 -23.79 -32.22 29.28
N GLN A 344 -24.99 -32.35 28.75
CA GLN A 344 -25.58 -33.67 28.45
C GLN A 344 -25.19 -34.15 27.06
N THR A 345 -25.28 -33.30 26.04
CA THR A 345 -24.92 -33.60 24.65
C THR A 345 -23.47 -33.30 24.35
N GLY A 346 -22.90 -32.33 25.05
CA GLY A 346 -21.56 -31.78 24.83
C GLY A 346 -21.52 -30.82 23.65
N ASP A 347 -22.65 -30.34 23.16
CA ASP A 347 -22.77 -29.32 22.16
C ASP A 347 -22.84 -27.93 22.80
N ILE A 348 -22.92 -26.89 22.00
CA ILE A 348 -23.09 -25.51 22.49
C ILE A 348 -24.46 -25.00 22.04
N ASP A 349 -25.32 -24.73 23.01
CA ASP A 349 -26.60 -24.09 22.76
C ASP A 349 -26.40 -22.57 22.62
N LEU A 350 -27.07 -21.96 21.66
CA LEU A 350 -26.96 -20.56 21.32
C LEU A 350 -28.25 -19.82 21.60
N GLU A 351 -28.14 -18.64 22.22
CA GLU A 351 -29.28 -17.74 22.39
C GLU A 351 -28.89 -16.34 21.88
N TYR A 352 -29.58 -15.86 20.83
CA TYR A 352 -29.48 -14.50 20.33
C TYR A 352 -30.51 -13.62 21.04
N ILE A 353 -30.04 -12.75 21.92
CA ILE A 353 -30.89 -11.79 22.65
C ILE A 353 -30.84 -10.48 21.89
N ILE A 354 -31.98 -10.02 21.41
CA ILE A 354 -32.14 -8.84 20.59
C ILE A 354 -32.72 -7.70 21.41
N ASP A 355 -32.04 -6.58 21.47
CA ASP A 355 -32.56 -5.29 21.89
C ASP A 355 -32.79 -4.47 20.62
N GLU A 356 -34.05 -4.30 20.23
CA GLU A 356 -34.41 -3.69 18.94
C GLU A 356 -34.17 -2.18 18.91
N GLY A 357 -34.21 -1.49 20.03
CA GLY A 357 -34.19 -0.03 20.11
C GLY A 357 -35.35 0.65 19.35
N ASP A 358 -35.30 1.97 19.25
CA ASP A 358 -36.30 2.77 18.53
C ASP A 358 -35.86 3.01 17.07
N PRO A 359 -36.79 3.12 16.10
CA PRO A 359 -36.50 3.52 14.74
C PRO A 359 -36.27 5.03 14.63
N TYR A 360 -35.38 5.45 13.75
CA TYR A 360 -35.03 6.84 13.49
C TYR A 360 -35.13 7.19 12.00
N ASP A 361 -35.54 8.43 11.72
CA ASP A 361 -35.46 9.06 10.39
C ASP A 361 -34.31 10.08 10.37
N VAL A 362 -33.84 10.39 9.17
CA VAL A 362 -32.83 11.44 8.96
C VAL A 362 -33.48 12.81 9.03
N GLU A 363 -33.05 13.66 9.97
CA GLU A 363 -33.53 15.05 10.06
C GLU A 363 -32.78 15.95 9.08
N SER A 364 -31.46 15.95 9.15
CA SER A 364 -30.62 16.79 8.30
C SER A 364 -29.25 16.16 8.06
N ILE A 365 -28.51 16.69 7.07
CA ILE A 365 -27.13 16.30 6.78
C ILE A 365 -26.22 17.42 7.26
N ARG A 366 -25.26 17.09 8.12
CA ARG A 366 -24.22 17.99 8.60
C ARG A 366 -22.85 17.56 8.05
N ILE A 367 -22.20 18.41 7.30
CA ILE A 367 -20.87 18.14 6.72
C ILE A 367 -19.82 18.95 7.45
N GLU A 368 -18.73 18.30 7.84
CA GLU A 368 -17.60 18.92 8.55
C GLU A 368 -16.27 18.47 7.94
N GLY A 369 -15.28 19.35 7.95
CA GLY A 369 -13.90 19.04 7.54
C GLY A 369 -13.58 19.26 6.06
N ASN A 370 -14.55 19.56 5.22
CA ASN A 370 -14.37 19.84 3.81
C ASN A 370 -13.85 21.26 3.57
N THR A 371 -12.57 21.50 3.85
CA THR A 371 -11.96 22.85 3.75
C THR A 371 -11.65 23.29 2.33
N LYS A 372 -11.47 22.32 1.41
CA LYS A 372 -11.17 22.54 -0.01
C LYS A 372 -12.32 22.06 -0.90
N SER A 373 -12.82 20.85 -0.64
CA SER A 373 -13.88 20.22 -1.43
C SER A 373 -15.22 20.91 -1.18
N LYS A 374 -15.95 21.20 -2.24
CA LYS A 374 -17.32 21.74 -2.16
C LYS A 374 -18.26 20.72 -1.55
N SER A 375 -19.21 21.16 -0.72
CA SER A 375 -20.18 20.26 -0.06
C SER A 375 -21.01 19.44 -1.05
N ILE A 376 -21.26 19.95 -2.25
CA ILE A 376 -22.00 19.25 -3.30
C ILE A 376 -21.31 17.93 -3.71
N ILE A 377 -19.98 17.87 -3.66
CA ILE A 377 -19.20 16.66 -3.98
C ILE A 377 -19.49 15.55 -2.97
N ILE A 378 -19.66 15.92 -1.70
CA ILE A 378 -20.01 15.00 -0.64
C ILE A 378 -21.47 14.56 -0.78
N LEU A 379 -22.37 15.54 -0.94
CA LEU A 379 -23.81 15.30 -1.03
C LEU A 379 -24.20 14.35 -2.17
N ARG A 380 -23.57 14.47 -3.34
CA ARG A 380 -23.87 13.62 -4.51
C ARG A 380 -23.47 12.14 -4.33
N GLU A 381 -22.56 11.84 -3.40
CA GLU A 381 -22.14 10.48 -3.10
C GLU A 381 -22.99 9.82 -2.00
N LEU A 382 -23.79 10.63 -1.29
CA LEU A 382 -24.70 10.10 -0.27
C LEU A 382 -25.91 9.41 -0.91
N VAL A 383 -26.24 8.25 -0.39
CA VAL A 383 -27.42 7.46 -0.82
C VAL A 383 -28.61 7.71 0.12
N LEU A 384 -28.36 8.40 1.22
CA LEU A 384 -29.33 8.68 2.28
C LEU A 384 -29.60 10.18 2.36
N GLY A 385 -30.86 10.58 2.38
CA GLY A 385 -31.31 11.96 2.39
C GLY A 385 -32.21 12.33 3.56
N PRO A 386 -32.43 13.64 3.82
CA PRO A 386 -33.36 14.12 4.84
C PRO A 386 -34.78 13.61 4.61
N GLY A 387 -35.48 13.21 5.69
CA GLY A 387 -36.82 12.66 5.67
C GLY A 387 -36.95 11.18 5.32
N GLU A 388 -35.83 10.50 5.01
CA GLU A 388 -35.79 9.05 4.79
C GLU A 388 -35.50 8.31 6.09
N ILE A 389 -35.88 7.02 6.14
CA ILE A 389 -35.52 6.11 7.23
C ILE A 389 -33.99 6.06 7.35
N PHE A 390 -33.46 6.13 8.56
CA PHE A 390 -32.02 6.11 8.80
C PHE A 390 -31.44 4.71 8.59
N ASP A 391 -31.27 4.31 7.35
CA ASP A 391 -30.79 3.00 6.93
C ASP A 391 -29.26 2.92 7.08
N THR A 392 -28.77 2.06 7.98
CA THR A 392 -27.34 1.86 8.24
C THR A 392 -26.58 1.30 7.03
N THR A 393 -27.24 0.44 6.22
CA THR A 393 -26.63 -0.09 4.99
C THR A 393 -26.40 1.01 3.96
N ARG A 394 -27.39 1.89 3.77
CA ARG A 394 -27.26 3.05 2.88
C ARG A 394 -26.22 4.05 3.40
N MET A 395 -26.09 4.18 4.72
CA MET A 395 -25.04 4.97 5.35
C MET A 395 -23.64 4.40 5.04
N GLU A 396 -23.45 3.08 5.17
CA GLU A 396 -22.19 2.40 4.82
C GLU A 396 -21.87 2.53 3.34
N ILE A 397 -22.85 2.36 2.46
CA ILE A 397 -22.68 2.56 1.01
C ILE A 397 -22.24 3.99 0.73
N SER A 398 -22.82 4.99 1.40
CA SER A 398 -22.45 6.39 1.28
C SER A 398 -20.99 6.62 1.71
N LYS A 399 -20.59 6.01 2.83
CA LYS A 399 -19.20 6.04 3.30
C LYS A 399 -18.24 5.45 2.27
N LEU A 400 -18.52 4.24 1.78
CA LEU A 400 -17.70 3.56 0.77
C LEU A 400 -17.60 4.37 -0.54
N ARG A 401 -18.68 5.03 -0.98
CA ARG A 401 -18.65 5.90 -2.16
C ARG A 401 -17.72 7.08 -1.95
N LEU A 402 -17.78 7.75 -0.79
CA LEU A 402 -16.91 8.86 -0.45
C LEU A 402 -15.44 8.42 -0.36
N GLU A 403 -15.14 7.29 0.30
CA GLU A 403 -13.80 6.71 0.37
C GLU A 403 -13.26 6.37 -1.02
N ASN A 404 -14.09 5.83 -1.91
CA ASN A 404 -13.72 5.47 -3.27
C ASN A 404 -13.40 6.69 -4.15
N THR A 405 -13.85 7.89 -3.80
CA THR A 405 -13.42 9.13 -4.50
C THR A 405 -11.94 9.38 -4.33
N ARG A 406 -11.33 8.89 -3.23
CA ARG A 406 -9.95 9.16 -2.80
C ARG A 406 -9.64 10.64 -2.62
N PHE A 407 -10.66 11.44 -2.33
CA PHE A 407 -10.50 12.86 -2.01
C PHE A 407 -10.20 13.08 -0.54
N PHE A 408 -10.55 12.09 0.28
CA PHE A 408 -10.46 12.13 1.73
C PHE A 408 -9.56 11.01 2.24
N ASP A 409 -8.70 11.33 3.22
CA ASP A 409 -7.88 10.34 3.95
C ASP A 409 -8.71 9.57 4.97
N ASP A 410 -9.79 10.20 5.44
CA ASP A 410 -10.70 9.61 6.43
C ASP A 410 -12.11 10.12 6.19
N VAL A 411 -13.09 9.22 6.28
CA VAL A 411 -14.51 9.50 6.16
C VAL A 411 -15.24 8.84 7.32
N ASN A 412 -15.85 9.64 8.15
CA ASN A 412 -16.65 9.15 9.26
C ASN A 412 -18.09 9.65 9.12
N ILE A 413 -19.03 8.71 8.97
CA ILE A 413 -20.46 9.00 8.91
C ILE A 413 -21.11 8.43 10.17
N THR A 414 -21.73 9.30 10.96
CA THR A 414 -22.32 8.92 12.23
C THR A 414 -23.70 9.57 12.43
N PRO A 415 -24.63 8.87 13.10
CA PRO A 415 -25.85 9.49 13.56
C PRO A 415 -25.57 10.45 14.72
N GLU A 416 -26.08 11.66 14.64
CA GLU A 416 -26.00 12.68 15.70
C GLU A 416 -27.41 12.92 16.30
N SER A 417 -27.52 12.93 17.62
CA SER A 417 -28.78 13.14 18.30
C SER A 417 -29.35 14.54 18.02
N THR A 418 -30.69 14.62 17.91
CA THR A 418 -31.44 15.88 17.77
C THR A 418 -32.39 16.04 18.94
N ASN A 419 -32.98 17.24 19.07
CA ASN A 419 -34.05 17.49 20.07
C ASN A 419 -35.41 16.97 19.63
N ILE A 420 -35.50 16.36 18.44
CA ILE A 420 -36.75 15.84 17.89
C ILE A 420 -36.79 14.33 18.11
N PRO A 421 -37.78 13.79 18.88
CA PRO A 421 -37.93 12.36 19.08
C PRO A 421 -38.07 11.60 17.75
N GLY A 422 -37.43 10.43 17.63
CA GLY A 422 -37.47 9.58 16.44
C GLY A 422 -36.64 10.15 15.24
N ARG A 423 -35.82 11.18 15.45
CA ARG A 423 -34.99 11.75 14.38
C ARG A 423 -33.53 11.94 14.79
N ARG A 424 -32.61 11.70 13.85
CA ARG A 424 -31.18 11.95 14.02
C ARG A 424 -30.61 12.64 12.79
N ASN A 425 -29.57 13.50 13.00
CA ASN A 425 -28.82 14.08 11.91
C ASN A 425 -27.83 13.07 11.37
N LEU A 426 -27.61 13.09 10.06
CA LEU A 426 -26.51 12.39 9.41
C LEU A 426 -25.26 13.30 9.44
N LYS A 427 -24.34 13.03 10.37
CA LYS A 427 -23.09 13.77 10.45
C LYS A 427 -22.05 13.10 9.55
N VAL A 428 -21.54 13.85 8.58
CA VAL A 428 -20.48 13.44 7.64
C VAL A 428 -19.24 14.24 7.95
N ALA A 429 -18.31 13.65 8.68
CA ALA A 429 -17.02 14.25 9.00
C ALA A 429 -15.95 13.68 8.07
N VAL A 430 -15.26 14.57 7.34
CA VAL A 430 -14.22 14.18 6.39
C VAL A 430 -12.90 14.84 6.74
N ARG A 431 -11.80 14.18 6.39
CA ARG A 431 -10.46 14.75 6.44
C ARG A 431 -9.88 14.77 5.03
N GLU A 432 -9.62 15.98 4.53
CA GLU A 432 -9.10 16.22 3.18
C GLU A 432 -7.78 15.47 2.94
N GLY A 433 -7.75 14.68 1.88
CA GLY A 433 -6.58 13.95 1.43
C GLY A 433 -5.76 14.72 0.38
N ARG A 434 -4.68 14.08 -0.05
CA ARG A 434 -3.88 14.56 -1.18
C ARG A 434 -4.47 14.07 -2.48
N THR A 435 -5.04 14.97 -3.28
CA THR A 435 -5.67 14.66 -4.56
C THR A 435 -4.78 14.96 -5.76
N GLY A 436 -3.74 15.76 -5.56
CA GLY A 436 -2.71 16.05 -6.58
C GLY A 436 -1.50 15.15 -6.43
N ASN A 437 -1.02 14.62 -7.54
CA ASN A 437 0.19 13.79 -7.61
C ASN A 437 1.07 14.21 -8.78
N LEU A 438 2.37 14.35 -8.52
CA LEU A 438 3.40 14.57 -9.52
C LEU A 438 4.32 13.35 -9.52
N THR A 439 4.29 12.60 -10.62
CA THR A 439 5.04 11.36 -10.79
C THR A 439 6.13 11.57 -11.83
N PHE A 440 7.35 11.18 -11.49
CA PHE A 440 8.45 11.04 -12.43
C PHE A 440 8.78 9.56 -12.57
N GLY A 441 9.06 9.13 -13.77
CA GLY A 441 9.43 7.74 -14.01
C GLY A 441 10.31 7.59 -15.23
N ALA A 442 10.94 6.41 -15.30
CA ALA A 442 11.66 5.96 -16.46
C ALA A 442 11.18 4.55 -16.81
N GLY A 443 11.12 4.24 -18.08
CA GLY A 443 10.77 2.93 -18.60
C GLY A 443 11.78 2.50 -19.65
N PHE A 444 11.81 1.20 -19.91
CA PHE A 444 12.60 0.61 -20.97
C PHE A 444 11.83 -0.57 -21.56
N SER A 445 11.74 -0.62 -22.89
CA SER A 445 11.06 -1.72 -23.57
C SER A 445 11.76 -2.09 -24.88
N SER A 446 11.48 -3.28 -25.39
CA SER A 446 11.99 -3.73 -26.68
C SER A 446 11.50 -2.87 -27.86
N LEU A 447 10.37 -2.17 -27.71
CA LEU A 447 9.80 -1.29 -28.74
C LEU A 447 10.28 0.16 -28.65
N GLU A 448 9.97 0.81 -27.51
CA GLU A 448 10.21 2.25 -27.35
C GLU A 448 11.64 2.56 -26.86
N ARG A 449 12.44 1.52 -26.56
CA ARG A 449 13.75 1.64 -25.92
C ARG A 449 13.65 2.40 -24.59
N ALA A 450 14.49 3.39 -24.35
CA ALA A 450 14.46 4.17 -23.12
C ALA A 450 13.43 5.30 -23.22
N VAL A 451 12.62 5.46 -22.18
CA VAL A 451 11.68 6.57 -22.05
C VAL A 451 11.75 7.15 -20.64
N ILE A 452 11.62 8.46 -20.51
CA ILE A 452 11.41 9.17 -19.25
C ILE A 452 10.09 9.91 -19.33
N PHE A 453 9.38 10.00 -18.22
CA PHE A 453 8.12 10.73 -18.19
C PHE A 453 7.93 11.52 -16.89
N ALA A 454 7.16 12.59 -17.01
CA ALA A 454 6.62 13.35 -15.91
C ALA A 454 5.10 13.40 -16.07
N GLU A 455 4.36 13.09 -15.02
CA GLU A 455 2.90 13.11 -15.04
C GLU A 455 2.36 13.85 -13.84
N LEU A 456 1.57 14.89 -14.10
CA LEU A 456 0.82 15.64 -13.11
C LEU A 456 -0.64 15.20 -13.18
N THR A 457 -1.17 14.72 -12.08
CA THR A 457 -2.59 14.36 -11.96
C THR A 457 -3.23 15.11 -10.80
N GLN A 458 -4.47 15.59 -10.99
CA GLN A 458 -5.29 16.15 -9.93
C GLN A 458 -6.70 15.57 -10.07
N SER A 459 -7.11 14.74 -9.09
CA SER A 459 -8.38 14.04 -9.13
C SER A 459 -9.57 14.83 -8.57
N ASN A 460 -9.30 15.85 -7.76
CA ASN A 460 -10.30 16.79 -7.24
C ASN A 460 -10.01 18.21 -7.76
N PHE A 461 -9.97 18.36 -9.09
CA PHE A 461 -9.63 19.62 -9.73
C PHE A 461 -10.82 20.60 -9.66
N ASP A 462 -10.54 21.91 -9.59
CA ASP A 462 -11.48 23.00 -9.72
C ASP A 462 -10.84 24.11 -10.56
N ILE A 463 -11.16 24.16 -11.84
CA ILE A 463 -10.55 25.08 -12.80
C ILE A 463 -10.73 26.56 -12.41
N PHE A 464 -11.78 26.89 -11.64
CA PHE A 464 -12.10 28.26 -11.24
C PHE A 464 -11.55 28.65 -9.87
N ASN A 465 -11.11 27.70 -9.05
CA ASN A 465 -10.68 27.95 -7.67
C ASN A 465 -9.16 28.10 -7.52
N ARG A 466 -8.62 29.24 -7.91
CA ARG A 466 -7.18 29.54 -7.76
C ARG A 466 -6.72 29.58 -6.29
N ARG A 467 -7.62 29.93 -5.34
CA ARG A 467 -7.28 30.07 -3.92
C ARG A 467 -6.94 28.72 -3.26
N SER A 468 -7.55 27.64 -3.71
CA SER A 468 -7.28 26.28 -3.24
C SER A 468 -6.23 25.54 -4.10
N PHE A 469 -5.44 26.25 -4.92
CA PHE A 469 -4.55 25.64 -5.93
C PHE A 469 -5.33 24.74 -6.89
N PHE A 470 -6.44 25.23 -7.41
CA PHE A 470 -7.32 24.52 -8.35
C PHE A 470 -7.86 23.19 -7.80
N GLN A 471 -8.27 23.15 -6.52
CA GLN A 471 -8.86 21.95 -5.88
C GLN A 471 -10.28 22.25 -5.39
N GLY A 472 -11.15 21.23 -5.45
CA GLY A 472 -12.40 21.25 -4.70
C GLY A 472 -13.68 20.99 -5.46
N ASP A 473 -13.68 20.77 -6.79
CA ASP A 473 -14.90 20.58 -7.61
C ASP A 473 -15.07 19.14 -8.15
N GLY A 474 -14.14 18.25 -7.82
CA GLY A 474 -14.22 16.84 -8.24
C GLY A 474 -13.93 16.62 -9.73
N GLN A 475 -13.50 17.65 -10.46
CA GLN A 475 -13.01 17.52 -11.81
C GLN A 475 -11.68 16.74 -11.81
N LYS A 476 -11.32 16.17 -12.96
CA LYS A 476 -10.05 15.46 -13.12
C LYS A 476 -9.19 16.18 -14.14
N PHE A 477 -7.94 16.40 -13.79
CA PHE A 477 -6.93 16.95 -14.67
C PHE A 477 -5.71 16.04 -14.73
N ARG A 478 -5.16 15.85 -15.93
CA ARG A 478 -3.93 15.09 -16.16
C ARG A 478 -3.10 15.77 -17.23
N LEU A 479 -1.81 15.93 -16.94
CA LEU A 479 -0.81 16.36 -17.91
C LEU A 479 0.33 15.36 -17.87
N ARG A 480 0.59 14.70 -19.01
CA ARG A 480 1.69 13.74 -19.19
C ARG A 480 2.64 14.25 -20.24
N LEU A 481 3.92 14.25 -19.90
CA LEU A 481 5.04 14.54 -20.77
C LEU A 481 5.93 13.31 -20.80
N GLN A 482 6.14 12.73 -21.96
CA GLN A 482 7.05 11.61 -22.16
C GLN A 482 8.05 11.94 -23.25
N LEU A 483 9.31 11.60 -23.00
CA LEU A 483 10.41 11.71 -23.95
C LEU A 483 11.14 10.38 -23.99
N GLY A 484 11.32 9.85 -25.16
CA GLY A 484 12.00 8.58 -25.39
C GLY A 484 12.83 8.60 -26.67
N ASP A 485 13.60 7.54 -26.85
CA ASP A 485 14.47 7.36 -28.04
C ASP A 485 13.63 7.15 -29.31
N GLN A 486 12.51 6.44 -29.19
CA GLN A 486 11.64 6.04 -30.32
C GLN A 486 10.22 6.61 -30.21
N SER A 487 9.92 7.33 -29.13
CA SER A 487 8.60 7.91 -28.93
C SER A 487 8.66 9.17 -28.08
N SER A 488 7.80 10.13 -28.39
CA SER A 488 7.50 11.25 -27.48
C SER A 488 6.01 11.47 -27.40
N GLU A 489 5.53 11.91 -26.23
CA GLU A 489 4.11 12.10 -25.99
C GLU A 489 3.87 13.30 -25.08
N ILE A 490 2.97 14.18 -25.49
CA ILE A 490 2.39 15.23 -24.67
C ILE A 490 0.89 15.01 -24.68
N VAL A 491 0.30 14.75 -23.50
CA VAL A 491 -1.13 14.55 -23.35
C VAL A 491 -1.64 15.41 -22.21
N MET A 492 -2.66 16.21 -22.48
CA MET A 492 -3.41 16.97 -21.49
C MET A 492 -4.87 16.52 -21.54
N SER A 493 -5.41 16.08 -20.41
CA SER A 493 -6.80 15.64 -20.29
C SER A 493 -7.50 16.38 -19.16
N PHE A 494 -8.76 16.74 -19.41
CA PHE A 494 -9.67 17.30 -18.42
C PHE A 494 -10.99 16.54 -18.49
N GLU A 495 -11.58 16.22 -17.34
CA GLU A 495 -12.89 15.58 -17.23
C GLU A 495 -13.72 16.24 -16.13
N GLU A 496 -14.94 16.64 -16.46
CA GLU A 496 -16.01 16.99 -15.52
C GLU A 496 -16.92 15.75 -15.37
N PRO A 497 -16.88 15.02 -14.25
CA PRO A 497 -17.65 13.77 -14.10
C PRO A 497 -19.15 13.98 -13.92
N TRP A 498 -19.57 15.20 -13.49
CA TRP A 498 -20.94 15.52 -13.12
C TRP A 498 -21.45 16.77 -13.82
N LEU A 499 -21.53 16.74 -15.14
CA LEU A 499 -22.02 17.87 -15.91
C LEU A 499 -23.47 18.21 -15.51
N PHE A 500 -23.70 19.47 -15.10
CA PHE A 500 -25.01 19.94 -14.61
C PHE A 500 -25.58 19.11 -13.46
N GLU A 501 -24.71 18.66 -12.55
CA GLU A 501 -25.07 17.82 -11.38
C GLU A 501 -25.73 16.48 -11.76
N LYS A 502 -25.56 16.01 -13.00
CA LYS A 502 -25.96 14.71 -13.48
C LYS A 502 -24.77 13.80 -13.68
N GLN A 503 -24.93 12.50 -13.52
CA GLN A 503 -23.89 11.51 -13.81
C GLN A 503 -23.63 11.39 -15.32
N LEU A 504 -23.14 12.51 -15.87
CA LEU A 504 -22.74 12.65 -17.27
C LEU A 504 -21.31 13.22 -17.28
N ALA A 505 -20.34 12.35 -17.46
CA ALA A 505 -18.96 12.78 -17.58
C ALA A 505 -18.71 13.40 -18.95
N THR A 506 -18.13 14.58 -18.96
CA THR A 506 -17.69 15.27 -20.18
C THR A 506 -16.23 15.63 -20.03
N GLY A 507 -15.48 15.49 -21.11
CA GLY A 507 -14.06 15.84 -21.05
C GLY A 507 -13.49 16.15 -22.42
N PHE A 508 -12.25 16.61 -22.37
CA PHE A 508 -11.43 16.76 -23.58
C PHE A 508 -10.01 16.23 -23.32
N THR A 509 -9.38 15.79 -24.38
CA THR A 509 -7.99 15.39 -24.39
C THR A 509 -7.30 16.08 -25.54
N LEU A 510 -6.17 16.75 -25.29
CA LEU A 510 -5.27 17.30 -26.30
C LEU A 510 -4.01 16.47 -26.28
N PHE A 511 -3.50 16.10 -27.45
CA PHE A 511 -2.33 15.25 -27.55
C PHE A 511 -1.44 15.63 -28.72
N ARG A 512 -0.13 15.36 -28.54
CA ARG A 512 0.85 15.27 -29.60
C ARG A 512 1.73 14.06 -29.31
N THR A 513 1.74 13.09 -30.24
CA THR A 513 2.51 11.86 -30.14
C THR A 513 3.41 11.68 -31.34
N THR A 514 4.65 11.28 -31.11
CA THR A 514 5.58 10.87 -32.14
C THR A 514 5.89 9.39 -31.94
N SER A 515 5.84 8.58 -32.99
CA SER A 515 6.01 7.13 -32.93
C SER A 515 6.95 6.67 -34.05
N ASP A 516 8.27 6.76 -33.79
CA ASP A 516 9.30 6.35 -34.75
C ASP A 516 9.50 4.83 -34.73
N PHE A 517 9.00 4.13 -33.71
CA PHE A 517 9.04 2.68 -33.59
C PHE A 517 8.02 1.95 -34.48
N ASN A 518 7.07 2.66 -35.09
CA ASN A 518 6.08 2.06 -35.98
C ASN A 518 6.68 1.48 -37.24
N SER A 519 7.73 2.11 -37.77
CA SER A 519 8.45 1.65 -38.95
C SER A 519 9.84 2.29 -39.02
N ALA A 520 10.79 1.60 -39.59
CA ALA A 520 12.13 2.13 -39.88
C ALA A 520 12.17 3.05 -41.10
N ILE A 521 11.11 3.12 -41.91
CA ILE A 521 11.09 3.82 -43.18
C ILE A 521 10.28 5.09 -43.22
N TYR A 522 9.57 5.43 -42.13
CA TYR A 522 8.84 6.69 -41.96
C TYR A 522 8.63 7.01 -40.47
N ASN A 523 8.46 8.29 -40.17
CA ASN A 523 8.07 8.76 -38.86
C ASN A 523 6.60 9.18 -38.87
N GLU A 524 5.89 8.94 -37.76
CA GLU A 524 4.47 9.27 -37.61
C GLU A 524 4.29 10.23 -36.44
N ILE A 525 3.74 11.41 -36.74
CA ILE A 525 3.40 12.41 -35.73
C ILE A 525 1.89 12.62 -35.76
N ARG A 526 1.22 12.47 -34.63
CA ARG A 526 -0.21 12.77 -34.47
C ARG A 526 -0.39 13.95 -33.51
N THR A 527 -1.06 15.01 -33.97
CA THR A 527 -1.42 16.16 -33.14
C THR A 527 -2.90 16.37 -33.23
N GLY A 528 -3.60 16.44 -32.10
CA GLY A 528 -5.04 16.57 -32.14
C GLY A 528 -5.71 16.77 -30.79
N GLY A 529 -7.02 16.70 -30.84
CA GLY A 529 -7.86 16.75 -29.66
C GLY A 529 -9.12 15.90 -29.82
N GLU A 530 -9.62 15.43 -28.71
CA GLU A 530 -10.87 14.70 -28.59
C GLU A 530 -11.74 15.35 -27.52
N VAL A 531 -13.02 15.50 -27.78
CA VAL A 531 -14.05 15.83 -26.79
C VAL A 531 -15.00 14.66 -26.67
N TYR A 532 -15.45 14.36 -25.46
CA TYR A 532 -16.33 13.22 -25.24
C TYR A 532 -17.38 13.47 -24.18
N MET A 533 -18.46 12.71 -24.27
CA MET A 533 -19.50 12.58 -23.26
C MET A 533 -19.67 11.10 -22.91
N ARG A 534 -19.59 10.74 -21.63
CA ARG A 534 -19.71 9.37 -21.13
C ARG A 534 -20.80 9.29 -20.07
N LYS A 535 -21.68 8.31 -20.22
CA LYS A 535 -22.78 8.05 -19.29
C LYS A 535 -22.89 6.56 -18.99
N ARG A 536 -23.22 6.22 -17.75
CA ARG A 536 -23.66 4.87 -17.41
C ARG A 536 -25.05 4.63 -18.01
N LEU A 537 -25.16 3.68 -18.92
CA LEU A 537 -26.42 3.32 -19.60
C LEU A 537 -27.18 2.24 -18.83
N PHE A 538 -26.47 1.24 -18.36
CA PHE A 538 -26.98 0.13 -17.57
C PHE A 538 -26.03 -0.16 -16.42
N GLU A 539 -26.43 -1.07 -15.53
CA GLU A 539 -25.53 -1.53 -14.49
C GLU A 539 -24.23 -2.08 -15.11
N LEU A 540 -23.10 -1.54 -14.68
CA LEU A 540 -21.75 -1.88 -15.17
C LEU A 540 -21.47 -1.61 -16.67
N VAL A 541 -22.37 -0.94 -17.40
CA VAL A 541 -22.18 -0.58 -18.83
C VAL A 541 -22.11 0.92 -18.99
N ASN A 542 -21.02 1.41 -19.54
CA ASN A 542 -20.81 2.80 -19.89
C ASN A 542 -20.94 2.97 -21.40
N GLY A 543 -21.63 4.02 -21.83
CA GLY A 543 -21.64 4.49 -23.22
C GLY A 543 -20.87 5.80 -23.31
N GLN A 544 -20.03 5.93 -24.33
CA GLN A 544 -19.27 7.15 -24.62
C GLN A 544 -19.49 7.56 -26.07
N LEU A 545 -19.84 8.80 -26.28
CA LEU A 545 -19.83 9.46 -27.57
C LEU A 545 -18.65 10.43 -27.60
N SER A 546 -17.84 10.37 -28.65
CA SER A 546 -16.68 11.25 -28.80
C SER A 546 -16.62 11.87 -30.19
N TYR A 547 -16.03 13.05 -30.26
CA TYR A 547 -15.59 13.70 -31.49
C TYR A 547 -14.11 14.01 -31.38
N SER A 548 -13.32 13.58 -32.37
CA SER A 548 -11.90 13.85 -32.42
C SER A 548 -11.50 14.49 -33.75
N TYR A 549 -10.61 15.47 -33.65
CA TYR A 549 -9.92 16.06 -34.79
C TYR A 549 -8.41 15.90 -34.58
N GLN A 550 -7.73 15.32 -35.54
CA GLN A 550 -6.28 15.13 -35.50
C GLN A 550 -5.65 15.35 -36.87
N VAL A 551 -4.42 15.82 -36.84
CA VAL A 551 -3.53 15.87 -38.02
C VAL A 551 -2.48 14.79 -37.82
N VAL A 552 -2.36 13.93 -38.82
CA VAL A 552 -1.34 12.90 -38.92
C VAL A 552 -0.32 13.36 -39.95
N ASP A 553 0.92 13.48 -39.52
CA ASP A 553 2.06 13.87 -40.37
C ASP A 553 2.98 12.66 -40.55
N ILE A 554 3.16 12.23 -41.79
CA ILE A 554 4.04 11.14 -42.20
C ILE A 554 5.26 11.77 -42.83
N GLY A 555 6.37 11.76 -42.09
CA GLY A 555 7.64 12.38 -42.50
C GLY A 555 8.79 11.37 -42.56
N ASN A 556 9.95 11.86 -42.98
CA ASN A 556 11.20 11.10 -43.09
C ASN A 556 11.05 9.79 -43.89
N ILE A 557 10.29 9.85 -44.97
CA ILE A 557 9.96 8.67 -45.77
C ILE A 557 11.18 8.22 -46.57
N SER A 558 11.57 6.95 -46.40
CA SER A 558 12.62 6.33 -47.23
C SER A 558 12.24 6.28 -48.69
N PRO A 559 13.15 6.46 -49.64
CA PRO A 559 12.89 6.25 -51.04
C PRO A 559 12.44 4.81 -51.40
N SER A 560 12.74 3.86 -50.51
CA SER A 560 12.29 2.44 -50.66
C SER A 560 10.93 2.15 -50.08
N ALA A 561 10.23 3.15 -49.52
CA ALA A 561 8.93 2.96 -48.90
C ALA A 561 7.86 2.55 -49.93
N PRO A 562 6.85 1.76 -49.55
CA PRO A 562 5.71 1.42 -50.39
C PRO A 562 5.04 2.64 -50.98
N ALA A 563 4.51 2.51 -52.20
CA ALA A 563 3.82 3.60 -52.90
C ALA A 563 2.65 4.16 -52.07
N VAL A 564 1.96 3.31 -51.29
CA VAL A 564 0.86 3.73 -50.41
C VAL A 564 1.34 4.63 -49.27
N VAL A 565 2.56 4.43 -48.74
CA VAL A 565 3.18 5.28 -47.72
C VAL A 565 3.64 6.60 -48.36
N GLN A 566 4.29 6.54 -49.52
CA GLN A 566 4.74 7.74 -50.26
C GLN A 566 3.57 8.66 -50.64
N ALA A 567 2.40 8.06 -51.05
CA ALA A 567 1.18 8.80 -51.43
C ALA A 567 0.57 9.57 -50.22
N LEU A 568 0.85 9.15 -48.98
CA LEU A 568 0.34 9.75 -47.78
C LEU A 568 1.38 10.64 -47.06
N ALA A 569 2.47 11.02 -47.75
CA ALA A 569 3.49 11.92 -47.26
C ALA A 569 2.90 13.25 -46.84
N GLY A 570 3.40 13.80 -45.70
CA GLY A 570 2.99 15.08 -45.13
C GLY A 570 1.75 15.00 -44.27
N GLU A 571 1.12 16.13 -44.07
CA GLU A 571 0.02 16.30 -43.13
C GLU A 571 -1.32 15.88 -43.77
N ARG A 572 -2.09 15.09 -43.00
CA ARG A 572 -3.47 14.70 -43.34
C ARG A 572 -4.37 14.92 -42.13
N SER A 573 -5.51 15.52 -42.32
CA SER A 573 -6.50 15.76 -41.29
C SER A 573 -7.50 14.57 -41.20
N ILE A 574 -7.80 14.16 -39.99
CA ILE A 574 -8.82 13.17 -39.69
C ILE A 574 -9.81 13.76 -38.70
N SER A 575 -11.05 13.83 -39.11
CA SER A 575 -12.16 14.27 -38.26
C SER A 575 -13.13 13.10 -38.11
N LYS A 576 -13.37 12.64 -36.89
CA LYS A 576 -14.18 11.45 -36.62
C LYS A 576 -15.11 11.55 -35.44
N VAL A 577 -16.24 10.91 -35.52
CA VAL A 577 -17.17 10.67 -34.41
C VAL A 577 -17.05 9.22 -34.00
N GLY A 578 -16.91 8.97 -32.71
CA GLY A 578 -16.81 7.64 -32.14
C GLY A 578 -17.92 7.34 -31.14
N PHE A 579 -18.39 6.10 -31.12
CA PHE A 579 -19.26 5.57 -30.09
C PHE A 579 -18.64 4.34 -29.47
N THR A 580 -18.51 4.32 -28.13
CA THR A 580 -17.94 3.19 -27.38
C THR A 580 -18.93 2.70 -26.34
N LEU A 581 -19.12 1.38 -26.29
CA LEU A 581 -19.80 0.68 -25.19
C LEU A 581 -18.77 -0.13 -24.43
N GLU A 582 -18.68 0.06 -23.14
CA GLU A 582 -17.75 -0.65 -22.27
C GLU A 582 -18.47 -1.26 -21.08
N ARG A 583 -18.21 -2.54 -20.83
CA ARG A 583 -18.58 -3.25 -19.60
C ARG A 583 -17.32 -3.76 -18.92
N ASP A 584 -17.08 -3.36 -17.67
CA ASP A 584 -15.91 -3.79 -16.89
C ASP A 584 -16.36 -4.32 -15.51
N THR A 585 -16.14 -5.60 -15.28
CA THR A 585 -16.46 -6.31 -14.03
C THR A 585 -15.21 -6.89 -13.36
N ARG A 586 -14.03 -6.50 -13.81
CA ARG A 586 -12.77 -6.99 -13.26
C ARG A 586 -12.63 -6.61 -11.80
N ASN A 587 -12.18 -7.54 -10.97
CA ASN A 587 -11.93 -7.29 -9.56
C ASN A 587 -10.72 -6.35 -9.30
N LYS A 588 -9.77 -6.29 -10.24
CA LYS A 588 -8.59 -5.39 -10.22
C LYS A 588 -8.27 -4.98 -11.65
N ILE A 589 -7.82 -3.72 -11.82
CA ILE A 589 -7.37 -3.21 -13.14
C ILE A 589 -6.02 -3.82 -13.52
N VAL A 590 -5.11 -3.91 -12.55
CA VAL A 590 -3.79 -4.53 -12.70
C VAL A 590 -3.80 -5.88 -11.99
N ASN A 591 -3.21 -6.90 -12.61
CA ASN A 591 -3.21 -8.28 -12.09
C ASN A 591 -4.64 -8.81 -11.84
N THR A 592 -5.51 -8.64 -12.81
CA THR A 592 -6.89 -9.15 -12.77
C THR A 592 -6.89 -10.65 -12.48
N THR A 593 -7.71 -11.09 -11.53
CA THR A 593 -7.87 -12.52 -11.21
C THR A 593 -9.27 -13.05 -11.52
N ALA A 594 -10.27 -12.19 -11.63
CA ALA A 594 -11.64 -12.57 -11.91
C ALA A 594 -12.42 -11.45 -12.60
N GLY A 595 -13.49 -11.81 -13.30
CA GLY A 595 -14.37 -10.87 -14.00
C GLY A 595 -14.05 -10.76 -15.48
N ASN A 596 -14.70 -9.81 -16.13
CA ASN A 596 -14.51 -9.58 -17.57
C ASN A 596 -14.48 -8.09 -17.91
N ARG A 597 -13.91 -7.79 -19.07
CA ARG A 597 -14.04 -6.51 -19.75
C ARG A 597 -14.44 -6.74 -21.18
N VAL A 598 -15.48 -6.06 -21.63
CA VAL A 598 -15.96 -6.10 -23.03
C VAL A 598 -16.10 -4.67 -23.51
N GLU A 599 -15.51 -4.37 -24.67
CA GLU A 599 -15.53 -3.05 -25.30
C GLU A 599 -15.94 -3.23 -26.78
N LEU A 600 -16.92 -2.44 -27.20
CA LEU A 600 -17.34 -2.29 -28.58
C LEU A 600 -17.12 -0.84 -28.97
N ARG A 601 -16.37 -0.60 -30.03
CA ARG A 601 -16.09 0.73 -30.56
C ARG A 601 -16.52 0.82 -32.03
N PHE A 602 -17.18 1.91 -32.37
CA PHE A 602 -17.57 2.26 -33.71
C PHE A 602 -17.17 3.71 -33.98
N ASP A 603 -16.32 3.93 -34.97
CA ASP A 603 -15.87 5.26 -35.42
C ASP A 603 -16.28 5.49 -36.86
N VAL A 604 -16.69 6.72 -37.19
CA VAL A 604 -16.93 7.20 -38.55
C VAL A 604 -16.10 8.46 -38.76
N ALA A 605 -15.23 8.44 -39.72
CA ALA A 605 -14.37 9.56 -40.10
C ALA A 605 -14.77 10.12 -41.46
N GLY A 606 -14.59 11.43 -41.61
CA GLY A 606 -14.86 12.10 -42.90
C GLY A 606 -16.34 12.45 -43.17
N GLY A 607 -16.73 12.51 -44.40
CA GLY A 607 -18.08 12.87 -44.85
C GLY A 607 -18.49 14.27 -44.31
N ILE A 608 -19.61 14.31 -43.61
CA ILE A 608 -20.14 15.56 -43.03
C ILE A 608 -19.25 16.17 -41.94
N PHE A 609 -18.35 15.38 -41.38
CA PHE A 609 -17.43 15.86 -40.33
C PHE A 609 -16.16 16.49 -40.90
N GLY A 610 -15.92 16.36 -42.23
CA GLY A 610 -14.73 16.84 -42.93
C GLY A 610 -13.49 16.01 -42.65
N GLY A 611 -12.34 16.45 -43.10
CA GLY A 611 -11.07 15.73 -43.04
C GLY A 611 -10.71 15.18 -44.45
N ASP A 612 -9.53 14.56 -44.53
CA ASP A 612 -8.95 14.11 -45.83
C ASP A 612 -9.26 12.63 -46.14
N SER A 613 -10.01 11.94 -45.30
CA SER A 613 -10.29 10.50 -45.46
C SER A 613 -11.65 10.11 -44.92
N ASP A 614 -12.41 9.39 -45.72
CA ASP A 614 -13.73 8.88 -45.37
C ASP A 614 -13.63 7.36 -45.11
N TYR A 615 -13.82 6.95 -43.86
CA TYR A 615 -13.82 5.55 -43.44
C TYR A 615 -14.69 5.34 -42.22
N TYR A 616 -15.13 4.11 -42.03
CA TYR A 616 -15.68 3.64 -40.75
C TYR A 616 -14.80 2.54 -40.19
N ARG A 617 -14.78 2.43 -38.84
CA ARG A 617 -14.00 1.44 -38.11
C ARG A 617 -14.85 0.85 -37.01
N MET A 618 -14.92 -0.47 -36.94
CA MET A 618 -15.55 -1.22 -35.86
C MET A 618 -14.51 -2.06 -35.17
N GLU A 619 -14.51 -2.08 -33.86
CA GLU A 619 -13.57 -2.88 -33.09
C GLU A 619 -14.25 -3.50 -31.87
N PHE A 620 -14.02 -4.79 -31.68
CA PHE A 620 -14.42 -5.56 -30.53
C PHE A 620 -13.18 -5.96 -29.72
N ARG A 621 -13.21 -5.74 -28.40
CA ARG A 621 -12.20 -6.23 -27.45
C ARG A 621 -12.89 -6.90 -26.29
N GLY A 622 -12.63 -8.17 -26.07
CA GLY A 622 -13.16 -8.96 -24.95
C GLY A 622 -12.04 -9.60 -24.16
N ALA A 623 -12.14 -9.58 -22.84
CA ALA A 623 -11.24 -10.30 -21.95
C ALA A 623 -12.06 -10.92 -20.81
N GLN A 624 -11.86 -12.21 -20.57
CA GLN A 624 -12.50 -12.95 -19.48
C GLN A 624 -11.42 -13.61 -18.64
N PHE A 625 -11.54 -13.48 -17.29
CA PHE A 625 -10.59 -14.00 -16.32
C PHE A 625 -11.28 -15.00 -15.41
N TYR A 626 -10.75 -16.23 -15.37
CA TYR A 626 -11.23 -17.33 -14.54
C TYR A 626 -10.20 -17.67 -13.47
N PRO A 627 -10.50 -17.48 -12.17
CA PRO A 627 -9.69 -18.08 -11.12
C PRO A 627 -9.89 -19.58 -11.12
N LEU A 628 -8.82 -20.36 -11.39
CA LEU A 628 -8.91 -21.83 -11.48
C LEU A 628 -8.72 -22.49 -10.13
N PHE A 629 -7.74 -22.03 -9.36
CA PHE A 629 -7.45 -22.53 -8.05
C PHE A 629 -7.05 -21.38 -7.13
N GLU A 630 -7.53 -21.38 -5.89
CA GLU A 630 -7.16 -20.37 -4.87
C GLU A 630 -5.66 -20.45 -4.51
N PHE A 631 -5.08 -21.66 -4.59
CA PHE A 631 -3.67 -21.87 -4.36
C PHE A 631 -2.84 -21.21 -5.47
N GLN A 632 -1.93 -20.30 -5.08
CA GLN A 632 -1.03 -19.55 -5.98
C GLN A 632 -1.75 -18.63 -6.98
N GLN A 633 -2.98 -18.20 -6.70
CA GLN A 633 -3.77 -17.29 -7.53
C GLN A 633 -3.68 -17.64 -9.04
N GLN A 634 -3.97 -18.90 -9.36
CA GLN A 634 -3.91 -19.37 -10.74
C GLN A 634 -5.09 -18.80 -11.53
N VAL A 635 -4.80 -18.16 -12.66
CA VAL A 635 -5.80 -17.49 -13.50
C VAL A 635 -5.65 -17.91 -14.94
N LEU A 636 -6.77 -18.26 -15.56
CA LEU A 636 -6.87 -18.39 -17.01
C LEU A 636 -7.52 -17.14 -17.60
N ALA A 637 -6.80 -16.43 -18.45
CA ALA A 637 -7.31 -15.31 -19.22
C ALA A 637 -7.58 -15.73 -20.65
N ILE A 638 -8.77 -15.39 -21.14
CA ILE A 638 -9.17 -15.54 -22.55
C ILE A 638 -9.40 -14.15 -23.11
N ILE A 639 -8.61 -13.75 -24.11
CA ILE A 639 -8.69 -12.44 -24.71
C ILE A 639 -9.03 -12.61 -26.18
N LEU A 640 -10.10 -11.97 -26.62
CA LEU A 640 -10.58 -11.98 -28.00
C LEU A 640 -10.64 -10.54 -28.53
N ARG A 641 -10.04 -10.31 -29.69
CA ARG A 641 -10.10 -9.01 -30.37
C ARG A 641 -10.43 -9.22 -31.81
N GLY A 642 -11.15 -8.28 -32.41
CA GLY A 642 -11.43 -8.28 -33.84
C GLY A 642 -11.91 -6.92 -34.29
N GLY A 643 -11.72 -6.63 -35.54
CA GLY A 643 -12.15 -5.37 -36.10
C GLY A 643 -12.20 -5.34 -37.62
N VAL A 644 -12.92 -4.36 -38.08
CA VAL A 644 -13.09 -4.06 -39.52
C VAL A 644 -12.93 -2.58 -39.72
N VAL A 645 -12.22 -2.19 -40.76
CA VAL A 645 -12.14 -0.81 -41.25
C VAL A 645 -12.36 -0.80 -42.76
N ASP A 646 -13.16 0.12 -43.23
CA ASP A 646 -13.36 0.25 -44.70
C ASP A 646 -13.64 1.71 -45.07
N SER A 647 -13.26 2.07 -46.26
CA SER A 647 -13.53 3.37 -46.84
C SER A 647 -14.95 3.47 -47.38
N TYR A 648 -15.46 4.69 -47.44
CA TYR A 648 -16.75 4.99 -48.07
C TYR A 648 -16.67 6.31 -48.83
N GLY A 649 -17.72 6.66 -49.54
CA GLY A 649 -17.78 7.91 -50.28
C GLY A 649 -16.77 7.99 -51.42
N ASP A 650 -16.07 9.11 -51.52
CA ASP A 650 -15.09 9.39 -52.57
C ASP A 650 -13.67 8.91 -52.24
N SER A 651 -13.47 8.36 -51.03
CA SER A 651 -12.15 7.87 -50.59
C SER A 651 -11.80 6.54 -51.31
N THR A 652 -10.61 6.48 -51.90
CA THR A 652 -10.12 5.31 -52.66
C THR A 652 -9.59 4.19 -51.76
N GLY A 653 -9.53 4.39 -50.46
CA GLY A 653 -9.05 3.41 -49.51
C GLY A 653 -8.81 4.01 -48.11
N VAL A 654 -8.62 3.14 -47.16
CA VAL A 654 -8.29 3.52 -45.76
C VAL A 654 -6.81 3.87 -45.67
N PRO A 655 -6.43 5.00 -45.06
CA PRO A 655 -5.00 5.31 -44.80
C PRO A 655 -4.31 4.18 -44.05
N PHE A 656 -3.09 3.82 -44.43
CA PHE A 656 -2.38 2.66 -43.87
C PHE A 656 -2.21 2.78 -42.34
N TYR A 657 -2.06 3.98 -41.79
CA TYR A 657 -1.90 4.24 -40.34
C TYR A 657 -3.23 4.09 -39.56
N GLU A 658 -4.37 3.90 -40.23
CA GLU A 658 -5.67 3.56 -39.62
C GLU A 658 -6.04 2.08 -39.83
N LYS A 659 -5.28 1.31 -40.61
CA LYS A 659 -5.45 -0.12 -40.82
C LYS A 659 -4.97 -0.93 -39.59
N PHE A 660 -5.28 -2.22 -39.60
CA PHE A 660 -4.92 -3.15 -38.54
C PHE A 660 -3.61 -3.86 -38.83
N PHE A 661 -2.86 -4.11 -37.75
CA PHE A 661 -1.60 -4.85 -37.72
C PHE A 661 -1.59 -5.75 -36.48
N LEU A 662 -0.98 -6.93 -36.56
CA LEU A 662 -0.66 -7.79 -35.46
C LEU A 662 0.86 -8.01 -35.37
N GLY A 663 1.31 -8.66 -34.29
CA GLY A 663 2.72 -8.83 -33.96
C GLY A 663 3.16 -7.90 -32.83
N GLY A 664 4.16 -8.34 -32.07
CA GLY A 664 4.73 -7.60 -30.94
C GLY A 664 4.10 -7.93 -29.59
N PRO A 665 4.59 -7.28 -28.52
CA PRO A 665 4.32 -7.65 -27.12
C PRO A 665 2.85 -7.55 -26.68
N TYR A 666 2.03 -6.84 -27.45
CA TYR A 666 0.61 -6.60 -27.09
C TYR A 666 -0.40 -7.38 -27.92
N THR A 667 0.08 -8.16 -28.89
CA THR A 667 -0.76 -8.95 -29.79
C THR A 667 -0.18 -10.35 -29.96
N LEU A 668 0.48 -10.66 -31.08
CA LEU A 668 1.14 -11.95 -31.33
C LEU A 668 2.60 -11.86 -30.88
N ARG A 669 2.90 -12.32 -29.68
CA ARG A 669 4.19 -12.12 -29.01
C ARG A 669 5.36 -12.90 -29.61
N GLY A 670 5.07 -13.87 -30.50
CA GLY A 670 6.08 -14.60 -31.25
C GLY A 670 6.54 -13.92 -32.53
N PHE A 671 5.94 -12.77 -32.89
CA PHE A 671 6.25 -12.05 -34.13
C PHE A 671 6.74 -10.63 -33.80
N GLU A 672 7.50 -10.04 -34.74
CA GLU A 672 7.93 -8.65 -34.61
C GLU A 672 6.73 -7.69 -34.59
N TYR A 673 6.96 -6.49 -34.09
CA TYR A 673 5.90 -5.49 -33.96
C TYR A 673 5.38 -5.05 -35.32
N ARG A 674 4.05 -5.15 -35.51
CA ARG A 674 3.31 -4.84 -36.74
C ARG A 674 3.68 -5.73 -37.95
N GLU A 675 4.44 -6.79 -37.75
CA GLU A 675 4.93 -7.64 -38.82
C GLU A 675 3.85 -8.51 -39.44
N VAL A 676 2.79 -8.88 -38.70
CA VAL A 676 1.73 -9.77 -39.17
C VAL A 676 0.65 -8.97 -39.86
N GLY A 677 0.46 -9.27 -41.14
CA GLY A 677 -0.55 -8.66 -42.02
C GLY A 677 -0.08 -8.55 -43.47
N PRO A 678 -0.91 -7.96 -44.33
CA PRO A 678 -0.58 -7.70 -45.73
C PRO A 678 0.69 -6.85 -45.86
N LYS A 679 1.57 -7.23 -46.78
CA LYS A 679 2.83 -6.55 -47.07
C LYS A 679 2.89 -6.06 -48.50
N ASP A 680 3.65 -4.99 -48.73
CA ASP A 680 3.92 -4.52 -50.09
C ASP A 680 4.83 -5.50 -50.83
N SER A 681 4.43 -5.85 -52.05
CA SER A 681 5.12 -6.87 -52.85
C SER A 681 6.52 -6.52 -53.28
N LEU A 682 6.90 -5.22 -53.28
CA LEU A 682 8.20 -4.75 -53.71
C LEU A 682 9.16 -4.52 -52.56
N SER A 683 8.66 -3.93 -51.51
CA SER A 683 9.49 -3.54 -50.34
C SER A 683 9.43 -4.53 -49.18
N ASN A 684 8.44 -5.47 -49.20
CA ASN A 684 8.11 -6.39 -48.11
C ASN A 684 7.74 -5.67 -46.79
N GLU A 685 7.42 -4.37 -46.82
CA GLU A 685 6.99 -3.61 -45.67
C GLU A 685 5.51 -3.85 -45.34
N PRO A 686 5.13 -3.95 -44.05
CA PRO A 686 3.76 -4.10 -43.65
C PRO A 686 2.92 -2.87 -43.98
N ILE A 687 1.82 -3.07 -44.71
CA ILE A 687 0.86 -2.02 -45.14
C ILE A 687 -0.47 -2.10 -44.38
N GLY A 688 -0.62 -3.12 -43.52
CA GLY A 688 -1.81 -3.35 -42.72
C GLY A 688 -3.01 -3.85 -43.54
N GLY A 689 -3.99 -4.40 -42.82
CA GLY A 689 -5.22 -4.92 -43.41
C GLY A 689 -6.48 -4.27 -42.86
N ASN A 690 -7.59 -4.55 -43.54
CA ASN A 690 -8.89 -3.97 -43.24
C ASN A 690 -9.72 -4.81 -42.24
N THR A 691 -9.38 -6.07 -42.08
CA THR A 691 -10.05 -6.96 -41.11
C THR A 691 -9.01 -7.74 -40.30
N TYR A 692 -9.22 -7.86 -39.01
CA TYR A 692 -8.38 -8.68 -38.16
C TYR A 692 -9.20 -9.48 -37.14
N GLY A 693 -8.64 -10.60 -36.74
CA GLY A 693 -9.12 -11.39 -35.60
C GLY A 693 -7.94 -11.89 -34.78
N MET A 694 -8.09 -11.94 -33.47
CA MET A 694 -7.02 -12.35 -32.54
C MET A 694 -7.60 -13.04 -31.32
N LEU A 695 -6.98 -14.14 -30.92
CA LEU A 695 -7.25 -14.87 -29.67
C LEU A 695 -5.96 -14.99 -28.86
N THR A 696 -6.02 -14.68 -27.59
CA THR A 696 -4.97 -15.02 -26.61
C THR A 696 -5.56 -15.90 -25.52
N LEU A 697 -4.88 -17.00 -25.25
CA LEU A 697 -5.09 -17.82 -24.06
C LEU A 697 -3.86 -17.67 -23.18
N GLU A 698 -4.04 -17.16 -21.96
CA GLU A 698 -2.92 -16.96 -21.04
C GLU A 698 -3.25 -17.60 -19.68
N TYR A 699 -2.41 -18.51 -19.24
CA TYR A 699 -2.47 -19.11 -17.91
C TYR A 699 -1.37 -18.54 -17.04
N THR A 700 -1.74 -17.94 -15.90
CA THR A 700 -0.80 -17.29 -14.97
C THR A 700 -0.80 -17.97 -13.61
N ILE A 701 0.36 -18.03 -12.99
CA ILE A 701 0.59 -18.57 -11.65
C ILE A 701 1.43 -17.58 -10.86
N ASP A 702 0.97 -17.16 -9.69
CA ASP A 702 1.79 -16.43 -8.74
C ASP A 702 2.71 -17.44 -8.02
N ILE A 703 3.97 -17.52 -8.45
CA ILE A 703 4.95 -18.44 -7.84
C ILE A 703 5.21 -18.01 -6.40
N VAL A 704 5.53 -16.75 -6.23
CA VAL A 704 5.66 -16.05 -4.94
C VAL A 704 5.54 -14.56 -5.22
N SER A 705 4.75 -13.84 -4.42
CA SER A 705 4.69 -12.38 -4.56
C SER A 705 6.09 -11.75 -4.41
N PRO A 706 6.55 -10.93 -5.35
CA PRO A 706 5.82 -10.37 -6.49
C PRO A 706 6.09 -11.03 -7.85
N VAL A 707 6.36 -12.35 -7.91
CA VAL A 707 6.76 -13.07 -9.13
C VAL A 707 5.59 -13.85 -9.70
N ARG A 708 5.20 -13.52 -10.93
CA ARG A 708 4.15 -14.19 -11.69
C ARG A 708 4.74 -14.88 -12.92
N PHE A 709 4.46 -16.15 -13.10
CA PHE A 709 4.79 -16.90 -14.31
C PHE A 709 3.56 -17.00 -15.21
N ALA A 710 3.75 -16.96 -16.52
CA ALA A 710 2.71 -17.10 -17.53
C ALA A 710 3.10 -18.12 -18.58
N ILE A 711 2.12 -18.86 -19.06
CA ILE A 711 2.20 -19.63 -20.30
C ILE A 711 1.11 -19.07 -21.20
N PHE A 712 1.42 -18.79 -22.45
CA PHE A 712 0.47 -18.18 -23.35
C PHE A 712 0.46 -18.82 -24.74
N TYR A 713 -0.67 -18.71 -25.38
CA TYR A 713 -0.87 -19.01 -26.79
C TYR A 713 -1.60 -17.82 -27.41
N ASP A 714 -1.03 -17.27 -28.48
CA ASP A 714 -1.62 -16.19 -29.26
C ASP A 714 -1.85 -16.69 -30.68
N ALA A 715 -3.02 -16.40 -31.27
CA ALA A 715 -3.37 -16.70 -32.62
C ALA A 715 -4.13 -15.54 -33.26
N GLY A 716 -3.86 -15.23 -34.49
CA GLY A 716 -4.55 -14.15 -35.18
C GLY A 716 -4.26 -14.08 -36.67
N PHE A 717 -5.05 -13.29 -37.36
CA PHE A 717 -4.95 -13.01 -38.80
C PHE A 717 -5.24 -11.54 -39.08
N VAL A 718 -4.71 -11.04 -40.18
CA VAL A 718 -4.99 -9.71 -40.73
C VAL A 718 -5.19 -9.86 -42.22
N ASN A 719 -6.39 -9.51 -42.71
CA ASN A 719 -6.76 -9.61 -44.12
C ASN A 719 -6.94 -8.24 -44.77
N ASP A 720 -6.64 -8.10 -46.04
CA ASP A 720 -6.74 -6.84 -46.76
C ASP A 720 -8.20 -6.44 -47.08
N GLY A 721 -9.11 -7.42 -47.28
CA GLY A 721 -10.53 -7.16 -47.51
C GLY A 721 -11.29 -6.73 -46.25
N ALA A 722 -12.23 -5.81 -46.40
CA ALA A 722 -13.17 -5.48 -45.32
C ALA A 722 -14.16 -6.65 -45.13
N PHE A 723 -14.49 -6.97 -43.86
CA PHE A 723 -15.33 -8.11 -43.46
C PHE A 723 -14.80 -9.48 -43.91
N ASP A 724 -13.55 -9.57 -44.31
CA ASP A 724 -12.90 -10.84 -44.59
C ASP A 724 -12.36 -11.49 -43.32
N PHE A 725 -13.21 -12.23 -42.64
CA PHE A 725 -12.87 -12.99 -41.43
C PHE A 725 -12.32 -14.39 -41.73
N ASN A 726 -11.85 -14.64 -42.96
CA ASN A 726 -11.26 -15.92 -43.31
C ASN A 726 -9.94 -16.15 -42.58
N PRO A 727 -9.83 -17.15 -41.69
CA PRO A 727 -8.61 -17.42 -40.95
C PRO A 727 -7.57 -18.23 -41.74
N ALA A 728 -7.71 -18.40 -43.04
CA ALA A 728 -6.80 -19.24 -43.83
C ALA A 728 -5.32 -18.79 -43.76
N ARG A 729 -5.08 -17.51 -43.50
CA ARG A 729 -3.74 -16.93 -43.31
C ARG A 729 -3.52 -16.57 -41.85
N TYR A 730 -3.78 -17.49 -40.91
CA TYR A 730 -3.54 -17.22 -39.51
C TYR A 730 -2.08 -17.43 -39.18
N ASN A 731 -1.65 -16.68 -38.14
CA ASN A 731 -0.35 -16.80 -37.53
C ASN A 731 -0.56 -17.09 -36.04
N ASP A 732 0.20 -18.02 -35.51
CA ASP A 732 0.10 -18.36 -34.11
C ASP A 732 1.47 -18.57 -33.43
N ASN A 733 1.48 -18.40 -32.15
CA ASN A 733 2.65 -18.62 -31.32
C ASN A 733 2.27 -19.14 -29.95
N PHE A 734 3.16 -19.88 -29.32
CA PHE A 734 3.11 -20.13 -27.91
C PHE A 734 4.32 -19.49 -27.22
N GLY A 735 4.25 -19.35 -25.92
CA GLY A 735 5.38 -18.79 -25.19
C GLY A 735 5.24 -18.85 -23.68
N VAL A 736 6.27 -18.33 -23.04
CA VAL A 736 6.35 -18.20 -21.59
C VAL A 736 6.62 -16.75 -21.22
N GLY A 737 6.05 -16.34 -20.10
CA GLY A 737 6.20 -14.99 -19.59
C GLY A 737 6.59 -14.97 -18.10
N LEU A 738 7.35 -13.97 -17.70
CA LEU A 738 7.70 -13.70 -16.32
C LEU A 738 7.33 -12.25 -15.98
N GLY A 739 6.44 -12.09 -15.02
CA GLY A 739 6.06 -10.79 -14.46
C GLY A 739 6.71 -10.59 -13.09
N LEU A 740 7.32 -9.44 -12.88
CA LEU A 740 7.97 -9.05 -11.63
C LEU A 740 7.57 -7.63 -11.25
N PHE A 741 7.45 -7.36 -9.94
CA PHE A 741 7.40 -5.97 -9.46
C PHE A 741 8.74 -5.60 -8.83
N VAL A 742 9.48 -4.71 -9.50
CA VAL A 742 10.80 -4.26 -9.07
C VAL A 742 10.74 -2.78 -8.74
N ALA A 743 11.07 -2.42 -7.50
CA ALA A 743 11.03 -1.02 -7.03
C ALA A 743 9.69 -0.30 -7.29
N GLY A 744 8.57 -1.04 -7.21
CA GLY A 744 7.23 -0.49 -7.43
C GLY A 744 6.80 -0.37 -8.91
N ALA A 745 7.64 -0.78 -9.86
CA ALA A 745 7.33 -0.81 -11.28
C ALA A 745 7.22 -2.25 -11.80
N PRO A 746 6.26 -2.54 -12.68
CA PRO A 746 6.14 -3.85 -13.30
C PRO A 746 7.25 -4.06 -14.34
N LEU A 747 7.88 -5.22 -14.27
CA LEU A 747 8.77 -5.76 -15.31
C LEU A 747 8.10 -6.98 -15.92
N ARG A 748 7.98 -7.03 -17.22
CA ARG A 748 7.49 -8.18 -17.96
C ARG A 748 8.52 -8.65 -18.97
N LEU A 749 8.74 -9.95 -19.01
CA LEU A 749 9.62 -10.66 -19.92
C LEU A 749 8.81 -11.76 -20.59
N ASP A 750 8.62 -11.68 -21.91
CA ASP A 750 7.89 -12.69 -22.68
C ASP A 750 8.82 -13.27 -23.76
N PHE A 751 8.81 -14.59 -23.87
CA PHE A 751 9.50 -15.30 -24.95
C PHE A 751 8.46 -16.06 -25.76
N GLY A 752 8.25 -15.64 -27.02
CA GLY A 752 7.28 -16.21 -27.95
C GLY A 752 7.96 -16.99 -29.07
N ILE A 753 7.41 -18.15 -29.38
CA ILE A 753 7.88 -19.07 -30.43
C ILE A 753 6.75 -19.25 -31.43
N PRO A 754 6.91 -18.79 -32.69
CA PRO A 754 5.94 -19.01 -33.74
C PRO A 754 5.75 -20.49 -34.05
N LEU A 755 4.51 -20.96 -34.13
CA LEU A 755 4.15 -22.30 -34.52
C LEU A 755 3.80 -22.32 -36.03
N THR A 756 2.84 -21.50 -36.41
CA THR A 756 2.38 -21.33 -37.77
C THR A 756 2.60 -19.89 -38.21
N SER A 757 3.10 -19.66 -39.39
CA SER A 757 3.08 -18.36 -40.06
C SER A 757 2.50 -18.54 -41.46
N ASP A 758 1.84 -17.50 -41.96
CA ASP A 758 1.42 -17.45 -43.34
C ASP A 758 2.62 -17.31 -44.31
N ASP A 759 2.37 -17.30 -45.61
CA ASP A 759 3.43 -17.25 -46.61
C ASP A 759 4.21 -15.93 -46.67
N VAL A 760 3.76 -14.92 -45.93
CA VAL A 760 4.29 -13.55 -45.98
C VAL A 760 5.12 -13.23 -44.73
N ASN A 761 4.87 -13.92 -43.61
CA ASN A 761 5.49 -13.61 -42.34
C ASN A 761 6.59 -14.60 -41.97
N ASP A 762 7.70 -14.08 -41.43
CA ASP A 762 8.84 -14.91 -41.03
C ASP A 762 8.61 -15.60 -39.68
N LYS A 763 9.16 -16.82 -39.53
CA LYS A 763 9.18 -17.58 -38.28
C LYS A 763 10.44 -17.27 -37.50
N GLY A 764 10.42 -16.21 -36.71
CA GLY A 764 11.52 -15.87 -35.79
C GLY A 764 11.04 -15.89 -34.35
N ASN A 765 11.83 -16.49 -33.44
CA ASN A 765 11.52 -16.40 -32.02
C ASN A 765 11.68 -14.95 -31.54
N GLN A 766 10.75 -14.46 -30.74
CA GLN A 766 10.77 -13.10 -30.24
C GLN A 766 10.92 -13.07 -28.72
N PHE A 767 11.84 -12.24 -28.26
CA PHE A 767 11.98 -11.89 -26.86
C PHE A 767 11.50 -10.45 -26.66
N ASN A 768 10.42 -10.31 -25.91
CA ASN A 768 9.85 -9.02 -25.57
C ASN A 768 10.10 -8.73 -24.10
N PHE A 769 10.53 -7.52 -23.81
CA PHE A 769 10.61 -7.06 -22.43
C PHE A 769 10.10 -5.63 -22.31
N SER A 770 9.55 -5.34 -21.13
CA SER A 770 9.11 -4.00 -20.76
C SER A 770 9.29 -3.78 -19.26
N PHE A 771 9.75 -2.61 -18.90
CA PHE A 771 9.90 -2.16 -17.52
C PHE A 771 9.33 -0.75 -17.36
N GLY A 772 8.38 -0.58 -16.43
CA GLY A 772 7.70 0.69 -16.19
C GLY A 772 6.19 0.56 -16.24
N THR A 773 5.49 1.69 -16.25
CA THR A 773 4.03 1.78 -16.05
C THR A 773 3.17 1.58 -17.30
N ARG A 774 3.73 1.26 -18.46
CA ARG A 774 2.96 0.95 -19.67
C ARG A 774 2.66 -0.54 -19.74
N PHE A 775 1.50 -0.93 -19.26
CA PHE A 775 0.90 -2.25 -19.47
C PHE A 775 -0.57 -2.12 -19.85
#